data_5e9cf510d543d0ea7de537e36bc9181d
#
_entry.id   5e9cf510d543d0ea7de537e36bc9181d
#
_cell.length_a   1.000
_cell.length_b   1.000
_cell.length_c   1.000
_cell.angle_alpha   90.00
_cell.angle_beta   90.00
_cell.angle_gamma   90.00
#
_symmetry.space_group_name_H-M   'P 1'
#
loop_
_entity.id
_entity.type
_entity.pdbx_description
1 polymer ?
#
loop_
_entity_poly.entity_id
_entity_poly.type
_entity_poly.pdbx_seq_one_letter_code
_entity_poly.pdbx_strand_id
1 'polypeptide(L)'
;MTKEQSYTRFWEGSKRMWITFLFFSFIMIGFVQAANTAFAQTTVTVNVQDATLSDVLWEIQRQTDFTFIYSTNDVKNVKVRNLRVTNGKIAAVLDECLKNSGLAYVVKDGAIAIRPANEVNAVKAVEQANVISGTVVDETGEPVIGANVLVKGTTNGQITDLNGGFSIKVEHASATLLVSYVGYVRQEVKATSGKILKIVLVPDANMMEEVVVTGYGTFKKSAYAGSAASVKNEKIADVPSVSFQDLLQGNATGVQFTSASGQPGSSASLSIRGMGSFNASNSPLYVIDGVPVTSGSINSISSDGGLDAMSTVNTSDIENITIIKDAAAASLYGSRAANGVVLITTKKGKTGKASISLKADWGFSDFAMDYRPTLSGAERREYIYNGMVLGQQRSGKSDADAIAYADKNIDKYAPVPWCGYTDWGDYLFKKGSHSSYEASISGGTDKFKYYSSLSYLNQEGIVKTSGLERITGRLNVDFQATDKLKFGANIMFTNLNQDVYSEGTGYTAPFYSSVSKLTPSDPVYNEDGSYNQDLISLSRRNPVLAQEYNYQREYVTRMFNTINAEYEFIKDLKLKSILSYDYNISKGKEWKDSRTSDGEKNNGGAEKAYSEYNKLVWSNQLTYKTTIQKDHNLDALVGYEIDSKYNDFLSGYATNFLTPIKNDIANGQTLESIDGSSKRSRMVSYITRLNYDYKNKYYLGGSYRMDGSSRLHRDNRWGSFWSVSGAWRIIEEDFMKPTSKWLTDLKLRASYGVNGTLPSDLYGYMGLTSLSGGYMENPALIQSQIENRDLEWETNYNLNIGLDFGFFNRLNFTLEYYTRTTKNLLMDCPVSVSYTHLTLPTIYSV
;
A
#
# COMPACT_ATOMS: atom_id res chain seq x y z
N MET A 1 -37.65 7.11 -22.80
CA MET A 1 -36.62 6.25 -22.20
C MET A 1 -35.30 7.05 -22.22
N THR A 2 -34.92 7.61 -21.09
CA THR A 2 -33.81 8.53 -20.93
C THR A 2 -32.49 7.81 -20.95
N LYS A 3 -31.43 8.40 -21.50
CA LYS A 3 -30.06 7.87 -21.55
C LYS A 3 -29.50 7.47 -20.18
N GLU A 4 -30.05 7.97 -19.09
CA GLU A 4 -29.69 7.56 -17.72
C GLU A 4 -30.06 6.10 -17.43
N GLN A 5 -31.12 5.55 -18.01
CA GLN A 5 -31.46 4.13 -17.85
C GLN A 5 -30.49 3.19 -18.61
N SER A 6 -29.76 3.70 -19.61
CA SER A 6 -28.78 2.87 -20.32
C SER A 6 -27.42 2.83 -19.59
N TYR A 7 -27.03 3.92 -18.91
CA TYR A 7 -25.79 3.97 -18.12
C TYR A 7 -25.93 3.18 -16.81
N THR A 8 -27.06 3.26 -16.13
CA THR A 8 -27.36 2.43 -14.96
C THR A 8 -27.43 0.96 -15.32
N ARG A 9 -28.00 0.57 -16.47
CA ARG A 9 -28.02 -0.82 -16.92
C ARG A 9 -26.63 -1.36 -17.32
N PHE A 10 -25.78 -0.54 -17.92
CA PHE A 10 -24.40 -0.94 -18.24
C PHE A 10 -23.57 -1.10 -16.97
N TRP A 11 -23.78 -0.24 -15.98
CA TRP A 11 -23.11 -0.30 -14.68
C TRP A 11 -23.62 -1.45 -13.80
N GLU A 12 -24.93 -1.71 -13.82
CA GLU A 12 -25.52 -2.88 -13.16
C GLU A 12 -25.14 -4.19 -13.85
N GLY A 13 -25.01 -4.21 -15.16
CA GLY A 13 -24.49 -5.36 -15.92
C GLY A 13 -23.03 -5.66 -15.61
N SER A 14 -22.22 -4.63 -15.51
CA SER A 14 -20.81 -4.72 -15.07
C SER A 14 -20.70 -5.21 -13.63
N LYS A 15 -21.47 -4.66 -12.69
CA LYS A 15 -21.53 -5.15 -11.29
C LYS A 15 -21.95 -6.63 -11.22
N ARG A 16 -22.95 -7.03 -11.98
CA ARG A 16 -23.40 -8.45 -12.03
C ARG A 16 -22.34 -9.38 -12.60
N MET A 17 -21.65 -8.96 -13.64
CA MET A 17 -20.57 -9.77 -14.26
C MET A 17 -19.38 -9.92 -13.32
N TRP A 18 -19.01 -8.87 -12.55
CA TRP A 18 -17.95 -8.94 -11.55
C TRP A 18 -18.34 -9.74 -10.31
N ILE A 19 -19.59 -9.62 -9.85
CA ILE A 19 -20.12 -10.45 -8.75
C ILE A 19 -20.16 -11.91 -9.17
N THR A 20 -20.54 -12.21 -10.42
CA THR A 20 -20.55 -13.58 -10.93
C THR A 20 -19.14 -14.15 -11.09
N PHE A 21 -18.16 -13.34 -11.51
CA PHE A 21 -16.75 -13.76 -11.61
C PHE A 21 -16.13 -13.99 -10.23
N LEU A 22 -16.43 -13.14 -9.24
CA LEU A 22 -16.03 -13.32 -7.84
C LEU A 22 -16.73 -14.54 -7.21
N PHE A 23 -18.02 -14.76 -7.52
CA PHE A 23 -18.75 -15.91 -7.00
C PHE A 23 -18.22 -17.24 -7.58
N PHE A 24 -17.83 -17.27 -8.87
CA PHE A 24 -17.19 -18.44 -9.47
C PHE A 24 -15.78 -18.68 -8.94
N SER A 25 -15.01 -17.65 -8.62
CA SER A 25 -13.69 -17.79 -7.99
C SER A 25 -13.78 -18.33 -6.56
N PHE A 26 -14.83 -17.97 -5.82
CA PHE A 26 -15.08 -18.47 -4.46
C PHE A 26 -15.61 -19.91 -4.43
N ILE A 27 -16.39 -20.32 -5.44
CA ILE A 27 -16.97 -21.68 -5.52
C ILE A 27 -15.90 -22.74 -5.84
N MET A 28 -14.83 -22.40 -6.55
CA MET A 28 -13.74 -23.35 -6.85
C MET A 28 -12.85 -23.71 -5.66
N ILE A 29 -12.88 -22.94 -4.57
CA ILE A 29 -12.03 -23.18 -3.36
C ILE A 29 -12.77 -23.98 -2.26
N GLY A 30 -14.09 -24.16 -2.40
CA GLY A 30 -14.97 -24.74 -1.35
C GLY A 30 -15.00 -26.27 -1.26
N PHE A 31 -14.32 -27.05 -2.11
CA PHE A 31 -14.56 -28.48 -2.23
C PHE A 31 -13.55 -29.43 -1.56
N VAL A 32 -12.72 -28.96 -0.64
CA VAL A 32 -11.81 -29.91 0.08
C VAL A 32 -11.81 -29.69 1.59
N GLN A 33 -12.91 -29.95 2.29
CA GLN A 33 -12.91 -30.34 3.73
C GLN A 33 -14.32 -30.51 4.30
N ALA A 34 -15.10 -31.48 3.83
CA ALA A 34 -16.43 -31.73 4.39
C ALA A 34 -16.72 -33.20 4.82
N ALA A 35 -15.73 -34.08 4.91
CA ALA A 35 -16.04 -35.49 5.11
C ALA A 35 -16.43 -35.92 6.54
N ASN A 36 -15.94 -35.25 7.58
CA ASN A 36 -16.19 -35.67 8.98
C ASN A 36 -17.39 -34.98 9.67
N THR A 37 -17.83 -33.83 9.16
CA THR A 37 -19.02 -33.14 9.70
C THR A 37 -20.33 -33.66 9.09
N ALA A 38 -20.29 -34.27 7.91
CA ALA A 38 -21.44 -34.77 7.18
C ALA A 38 -22.11 -35.95 7.91
N PHE A 39 -21.35 -36.90 8.49
CA PHE A 39 -21.88 -38.07 9.18
C PHE A 39 -22.76 -37.71 10.37
N ALA A 40 -22.34 -36.76 11.20
CA ALA A 40 -23.08 -36.38 12.42
C ALA A 40 -24.38 -35.62 12.14
N GLN A 41 -24.53 -35.05 10.93
CA GLN A 41 -25.69 -34.22 10.54
C GLN A 41 -26.62 -34.93 9.54
N THR A 42 -26.18 -36.02 8.91
CA THR A 42 -26.96 -36.74 7.91
C THR A 42 -28.12 -37.50 8.60
N THR A 43 -29.32 -37.30 8.07
CA THR A 43 -30.55 -37.98 8.57
C THR A 43 -31.08 -38.93 7.52
N VAL A 44 -31.66 -40.07 7.99
CA VAL A 44 -32.24 -41.10 7.13
C VAL A 44 -33.61 -41.54 7.66
N THR A 45 -34.43 -41.99 6.73
CA THR A 45 -35.75 -42.54 7.08
C THR A 45 -35.76 -44.04 6.78
N VAL A 46 -35.90 -44.87 7.81
CA VAL A 46 -35.91 -46.34 7.70
C VAL A 46 -37.16 -46.89 8.36
N ASN A 47 -37.93 -47.66 7.61
CA ASN A 47 -39.16 -48.31 8.11
C ASN A 47 -39.17 -49.76 7.64
N VAL A 48 -38.75 -50.69 8.54
CA VAL A 48 -38.67 -52.11 8.26
C VAL A 48 -39.31 -52.94 9.40
N GLN A 49 -39.95 -54.03 9.03
CA GLN A 49 -40.66 -54.91 9.97
C GLN A 49 -39.92 -56.22 10.07
N ASP A 50 -39.13 -56.81 9.71
CA ASP A 50 -38.31 -58.04 9.76
C ASP A 50 -37.36 -58.09 8.51
N ALA A 51 -36.35 -57.24 8.56
CA ALA A 51 -35.35 -57.15 7.52
C ALA A 51 -34.01 -57.73 7.99
N THR A 52 -33.15 -58.14 7.09
CA THR A 52 -31.77 -58.41 7.39
C THR A 52 -30.99 -57.09 7.58
N LEU A 53 -29.94 -57.14 8.40
CA LEU A 53 -29.09 -55.94 8.57
C LEU A 53 -28.56 -55.45 7.22
N SER A 54 -28.24 -56.35 6.30
CA SER A 54 -27.81 -56.03 4.93
C SER A 54 -28.84 -55.18 4.18
N ASP A 55 -30.12 -55.47 4.29
CA ASP A 55 -31.21 -54.73 3.63
C ASP A 55 -31.36 -53.33 4.21
N VAL A 56 -31.21 -53.23 5.51
CA VAL A 56 -31.23 -51.91 6.20
C VAL A 56 -30.04 -51.05 5.80
N LEU A 57 -28.85 -51.61 5.77
CA LEU A 57 -27.63 -50.88 5.32
C LEU A 57 -27.74 -50.46 3.88
N TRP A 58 -28.32 -51.26 3.02
CA TRP A 58 -28.57 -50.91 1.61
C TRP A 58 -29.57 -49.76 1.47
N GLU A 59 -30.64 -49.75 2.27
CA GLU A 59 -31.61 -48.64 2.29
C GLU A 59 -31.00 -47.33 2.82
N ILE A 60 -30.12 -47.37 3.81
CA ILE A 60 -29.39 -46.21 4.31
C ILE A 60 -28.39 -45.70 3.23
N GLN A 61 -27.69 -46.60 2.55
CA GLN A 61 -26.73 -46.26 1.49
C GLN A 61 -27.44 -45.57 0.30
N ARG A 62 -28.67 -45.97 -0.02
CA ARG A 62 -29.46 -45.36 -1.11
C ARG A 62 -29.90 -43.92 -0.80
N GLN A 63 -30.00 -43.56 0.51
CA GLN A 63 -30.41 -42.22 0.95
C GLN A 63 -29.21 -41.31 1.27
N THR A 64 -27.99 -41.81 1.20
CA THR A 64 -26.78 -41.10 1.64
C THR A 64 -25.61 -41.37 0.69
N ASP A 65 -24.58 -40.49 0.73
CA ASP A 65 -23.35 -40.64 -0.03
C ASP A 65 -22.32 -41.55 0.65
N PHE A 66 -22.69 -42.25 1.75
CA PHE A 66 -21.80 -43.14 2.48
C PHE A 66 -21.79 -44.53 1.86
N THR A 67 -20.58 -45.12 1.76
CA THR A 67 -20.38 -46.48 1.32
C THR A 67 -20.21 -47.40 2.52
N PHE A 68 -21.00 -48.49 2.63
CA PHE A 68 -20.87 -49.49 3.66
C PHE A 68 -19.90 -50.61 3.27
N ILE A 69 -18.96 -50.91 4.13
CA ILE A 69 -17.98 -52.01 3.99
C ILE A 69 -18.22 -53.02 5.11
N TYR A 70 -18.60 -54.27 4.75
CA TYR A 70 -18.89 -55.34 5.73
C TYR A 70 -18.60 -56.69 5.16
N SER A 71 -18.32 -57.68 6.01
CA SER A 71 -18.27 -59.09 5.64
C SER A 71 -19.70 -59.65 5.52
N THR A 72 -20.01 -60.26 4.39
CA THR A 72 -21.33 -60.87 4.15
C THR A 72 -21.69 -61.90 5.20
N ASN A 73 -20.71 -62.62 5.73
CA ASN A 73 -20.94 -63.65 6.75
C ASN A 73 -21.33 -63.03 8.12
N ASP A 74 -20.86 -61.83 8.43
CA ASP A 74 -21.11 -61.15 9.71
C ASP A 74 -22.52 -60.56 9.78
N VAL A 75 -23.03 -60.03 8.65
CA VAL A 75 -24.34 -59.31 8.59
C VAL A 75 -25.51 -60.19 8.16
N LYS A 76 -25.28 -61.34 7.47
CA LYS A 76 -26.30 -62.20 6.88
C LYS A 76 -27.29 -62.79 7.89
N ASN A 77 -26.87 -63.06 9.11
CA ASN A 77 -27.67 -63.67 10.14
C ASN A 77 -28.24 -62.64 11.17
N VAL A 78 -27.95 -61.38 11.01
CA VAL A 78 -28.44 -60.33 11.90
C VAL A 78 -29.77 -59.79 11.38
N LYS A 79 -30.87 -60.03 12.13
CA LYS A 79 -32.22 -59.54 11.81
C LYS A 79 -32.56 -58.30 12.62
N VAL A 80 -33.01 -57.27 11.92
CA VAL A 80 -33.51 -56.03 12.50
C VAL A 80 -35.05 -56.08 12.51
N ARG A 81 -35.60 -56.08 13.75
CA ARG A 81 -37.05 -56.23 13.95
C ARG A 81 -37.66 -54.88 14.30
N ASN A 82 -38.74 -54.47 13.62
CA ASN A 82 -39.58 -53.28 13.90
C ASN A 82 -38.81 -51.96 14.04
N LEU A 83 -37.89 -51.65 13.10
CA LEU A 83 -37.22 -50.37 13.08
C LEU A 83 -38.05 -49.36 12.29
N ARG A 84 -38.56 -48.33 12.98
CA ARG A 84 -39.28 -47.17 12.36
C ARG A 84 -38.64 -45.88 12.82
N VAL A 85 -37.88 -45.27 11.93
CA VAL A 85 -37.21 -43.99 12.18
C VAL A 85 -37.48 -43.06 11.00
N THR A 86 -38.00 -41.86 11.25
CA THR A 86 -38.26 -40.82 10.27
C THR A 86 -37.34 -39.66 10.58
N ASN A 87 -36.49 -39.23 9.61
CA ASN A 87 -35.50 -38.16 9.77
C ASN A 87 -34.54 -38.36 10.98
N GLY A 88 -34.15 -39.58 11.26
CA GLY A 88 -33.22 -39.91 12.35
C GLY A 88 -31.77 -39.75 11.92
N LYS A 89 -30.90 -39.33 12.83
CA LYS A 89 -29.46 -39.25 12.57
C LYS A 89 -28.91 -40.65 12.26
N ILE A 90 -28.10 -40.76 11.21
CA ILE A 90 -27.52 -42.02 10.72
C ILE A 90 -26.79 -42.78 11.85
N ALA A 91 -26.07 -42.08 12.74
CA ALA A 91 -25.40 -42.69 13.88
C ALA A 91 -26.40 -43.43 14.83
N ALA A 92 -27.52 -42.78 15.18
CA ALA A 92 -28.54 -43.34 16.08
C ALA A 92 -29.26 -44.53 15.43
N VAL A 93 -29.48 -44.50 14.13
CA VAL A 93 -30.06 -45.58 13.38
C VAL A 93 -29.13 -46.78 13.33
N LEU A 94 -27.84 -46.58 13.09
CA LEU A 94 -26.84 -47.67 13.13
C LEU A 94 -26.66 -48.24 14.52
N ASP A 95 -26.62 -47.41 15.56
CA ASP A 95 -26.51 -47.88 16.95
C ASP A 95 -27.69 -48.79 17.32
N GLU A 96 -28.93 -48.45 16.92
CA GLU A 96 -30.10 -49.31 17.19
C GLU A 96 -30.08 -50.59 16.34
N CYS A 97 -29.64 -50.53 15.08
CA CYS A 97 -29.50 -51.71 14.21
C CYS A 97 -28.44 -52.69 14.68
N LEU A 98 -27.37 -52.22 15.27
CA LEU A 98 -26.24 -53.02 15.72
C LEU A 98 -26.36 -53.45 17.17
N LYS A 99 -27.38 -52.98 17.91
CA LYS A 99 -27.63 -53.33 19.30
C LYS A 99 -27.83 -54.85 19.47
N ASN A 100 -27.05 -55.42 20.33
CA ASN A 100 -27.04 -56.88 20.62
C ASN A 100 -26.63 -57.79 19.42
N SER A 101 -26.07 -57.25 18.35
CA SER A 101 -25.57 -58.02 17.21
C SER A 101 -24.12 -58.51 17.35
N GLY A 102 -23.39 -57.98 18.35
CA GLY A 102 -21.95 -58.23 18.49
C GLY A 102 -21.11 -57.51 17.48
N LEU A 103 -21.71 -56.62 16.68
CA LEU A 103 -21.05 -55.79 15.65
C LEU A 103 -20.97 -54.31 16.06
N ALA A 104 -19.98 -53.63 15.57
CA ALA A 104 -19.82 -52.20 15.75
C ALA A 104 -19.37 -51.55 14.39
N TYR A 105 -19.45 -50.23 14.28
CA TYR A 105 -19.05 -49.53 13.08
C TYR A 105 -17.93 -48.53 13.32
N VAL A 106 -17.14 -48.28 12.30
CA VAL A 106 -16.10 -47.25 12.24
C VAL A 106 -16.32 -46.39 10.97
N VAL A 107 -16.29 -45.08 11.11
CA VAL A 107 -16.42 -44.15 9.97
C VAL A 107 -15.05 -43.58 9.60
N LYS A 108 -14.66 -43.76 8.33
CA LYS A 108 -13.40 -43.22 7.83
C LYS A 108 -13.56 -42.85 6.35
N ASP A 109 -13.16 -41.62 6.00
CA ASP A 109 -13.07 -41.14 4.60
C ASP A 109 -14.35 -41.37 3.75
N GLY A 110 -15.53 -41.14 4.33
CA GLY A 110 -16.82 -41.32 3.64
C GLY A 110 -17.29 -42.78 3.57
N ALA A 111 -16.58 -43.74 4.16
CA ALA A 111 -16.98 -45.12 4.26
C ALA A 111 -17.32 -45.51 5.72
N ILE A 112 -18.30 -46.40 5.88
CA ILE A 112 -18.73 -46.95 7.17
C ILE A 112 -18.41 -48.45 7.17
N ALA A 113 -17.40 -48.84 7.94
CA ALA A 113 -17.02 -50.23 8.05
C ALA A 113 -17.69 -50.90 9.28
N ILE A 114 -18.42 -52.01 9.05
CA ILE A 114 -19.06 -52.81 10.12
C ILE A 114 -18.19 -54.04 10.39
N ARG A 115 -17.81 -54.25 11.66
CA ARG A 115 -16.92 -55.30 12.10
C ARG A 115 -17.35 -55.87 13.45
N PRO A 116 -16.85 -57.04 13.90
CA PRO A 116 -17.05 -57.52 15.25
C PRO A 116 -16.65 -56.50 16.31
N ALA A 117 -17.45 -56.33 17.35
CA ALA A 117 -17.25 -55.25 18.36
C ALA A 117 -15.95 -55.43 19.16
N ASN A 118 -15.46 -56.65 19.33
CA ASN A 118 -14.15 -56.95 19.93
C ASN A 118 -12.98 -56.39 19.09
N GLU A 119 -13.04 -56.43 17.76
CA GLU A 119 -12.03 -55.85 16.87
C GLU A 119 -12.06 -54.35 16.89
N VAL A 120 -13.23 -53.75 16.86
CA VAL A 120 -13.41 -52.29 16.92
C VAL A 120 -12.94 -51.73 18.26
N ASN A 121 -13.21 -52.39 19.34
CA ASN A 121 -12.77 -52.00 20.68
C ASN A 121 -11.27 -52.18 20.87
N ALA A 122 -10.65 -53.20 20.25
CA ALA A 122 -9.21 -53.36 20.24
C ALA A 122 -8.49 -52.23 19.47
N VAL A 123 -9.03 -51.80 18.33
CA VAL A 123 -8.50 -50.65 17.56
C VAL A 123 -8.64 -49.36 18.37
N LYS A 124 -9.76 -49.10 19.01
CA LYS A 124 -9.95 -47.95 19.89
C LYS A 124 -9.04 -47.98 21.13
N ALA A 125 -8.75 -49.13 21.72
CA ALA A 125 -7.86 -49.26 22.85
C ALA A 125 -6.37 -49.03 22.46
N VAL A 126 -5.95 -49.45 21.26
CA VAL A 126 -4.61 -49.17 20.71
C VAL A 126 -4.47 -47.70 20.34
N GLU A 127 -5.53 -47.02 19.82
CA GLU A 127 -5.51 -45.58 19.52
C GLU A 127 -5.43 -44.71 20.78
N GLN A 128 -5.97 -45.13 21.91
CA GLN A 128 -5.85 -44.41 23.20
C GLN A 128 -4.52 -44.68 23.91
N ALA A 129 -3.84 -45.79 23.62
CA ALA A 129 -2.59 -46.17 24.29
C ALA A 129 -1.36 -45.37 23.85
N ASN A 130 -1.38 -44.72 22.68
CA ASN A 130 -0.21 -44.04 22.10
C ASN A 130 -0.45 -42.54 21.92
N VAL A 131 -0.84 -41.86 23.00
CA VAL A 131 -0.94 -40.41 23.04
C VAL A 131 0.25 -39.82 23.79
N ILE A 132 0.94 -38.86 23.16
CA ILE A 132 1.99 -38.07 23.78
C ILE A 132 1.39 -36.70 24.09
N SER A 133 1.44 -36.27 25.34
CA SER A 133 0.97 -34.95 25.78
C SER A 133 2.04 -34.21 26.56
N GLY A 134 1.95 -32.91 26.58
CA GLY A 134 2.91 -32.04 27.26
C GLY A 134 2.55 -30.58 27.19
N THR A 135 3.44 -29.75 27.74
CA THR A 135 3.37 -28.28 27.64
C THR A 135 4.65 -27.74 27.06
N VAL A 136 4.52 -26.73 26.24
CA VAL A 136 5.64 -25.95 25.68
C VAL A 136 5.68 -24.61 26.37
N VAL A 137 6.81 -24.26 26.94
CA VAL A 137 7.04 -23.03 27.68
C VAL A 137 8.31 -22.36 27.17
N ASP A 138 8.51 -21.10 27.45
CA ASP A 138 9.75 -20.39 27.23
C ASP A 138 10.72 -20.56 28.42
N GLU A 139 11.89 -19.89 28.35
CA GLU A 139 12.90 -19.91 29.41
C GLU A 139 12.41 -19.27 30.72
N THR A 140 11.40 -18.40 30.66
CA THR A 140 10.81 -17.78 31.86
C THR A 140 9.72 -18.67 32.47
N GLY A 141 9.31 -19.71 31.77
CA GLY A 141 8.26 -20.64 32.17
C GLY A 141 6.87 -20.22 31.70
N GLU A 142 6.76 -19.15 30.89
CA GLU A 142 5.49 -18.74 30.29
C GLU A 142 5.07 -19.70 29.14
N PRO A 143 3.76 -20.01 29.00
CA PRO A 143 3.29 -20.90 27.96
C PRO A 143 3.48 -20.32 26.58
N VAL A 144 4.07 -21.09 25.66
CA VAL A 144 4.23 -20.70 24.24
C VAL A 144 2.98 -21.16 23.48
N ILE A 145 2.09 -20.21 23.19
CA ILE A 145 0.82 -20.44 22.49
C ILE A 145 1.10 -20.54 20.98
N GLY A 146 0.50 -21.53 20.30
CA GLY A 146 0.64 -21.68 18.85
C GLY A 146 1.96 -22.32 18.39
N ALA A 147 2.78 -22.89 19.30
CA ALA A 147 3.95 -23.65 18.93
C ALA A 147 3.56 -24.93 18.15
N ASN A 148 4.26 -25.20 17.07
CA ASN A 148 4.02 -26.37 16.23
C ASN A 148 4.78 -27.57 16.79
N VAL A 149 4.05 -28.62 17.14
CA VAL A 149 4.56 -29.92 17.62
C VAL A 149 4.27 -30.96 16.53
N LEU A 150 5.30 -31.46 15.86
CA LEU A 150 5.21 -32.38 14.73
C LEU A 150 5.93 -33.68 15.05
N VAL A 151 5.35 -34.84 14.70
CA VAL A 151 6.05 -36.11 14.78
C VAL A 151 7.05 -36.23 13.64
N LYS A 152 8.34 -36.37 13.96
CA LYS A 152 9.44 -36.39 12.98
C LYS A 152 9.21 -37.47 11.91
N GLY A 153 9.30 -37.09 10.66
CA GLY A 153 9.15 -37.97 9.50
C GLY A 153 7.69 -38.19 9.07
N THR A 154 6.72 -37.50 9.70
CA THR A 154 5.29 -37.58 9.35
C THR A 154 4.70 -36.19 9.13
N THR A 155 3.47 -36.16 8.64
CA THR A 155 2.65 -34.92 8.57
C THR A 155 1.76 -34.77 9.82
N ASN A 156 1.90 -35.62 10.82
CA ASN A 156 1.08 -35.60 12.03
C ASN A 156 1.63 -34.55 12.99
N GLY A 157 0.92 -33.44 13.15
CA GLY A 157 1.30 -32.34 14.02
C GLY A 157 0.11 -31.64 14.65
N GLN A 158 0.38 -30.92 15.74
CA GLN A 158 -0.57 -30.12 16.49
C GLN A 158 0.08 -28.80 16.93
N ILE A 159 -0.71 -27.75 17.02
CA ILE A 159 -0.30 -26.49 17.64
C ILE A 159 -0.68 -26.45 19.10
N THR A 160 0.12 -25.82 19.94
CA THR A 160 -0.15 -25.67 21.38
C THR A 160 -1.32 -24.72 21.63
N ASP A 161 -2.11 -25.04 22.67
CA ASP A 161 -3.25 -24.26 23.12
C ASP A 161 -2.85 -22.99 23.94
N LEU A 162 -3.84 -22.31 24.54
CA LEU A 162 -3.64 -21.08 25.32
C LEU A 162 -2.79 -21.28 26.59
N ASN A 163 -2.63 -22.53 27.05
CA ASN A 163 -1.80 -22.91 28.19
C ASN A 163 -0.47 -23.54 27.74
N GLY A 164 -0.13 -23.43 26.43
CA GLY A 164 1.02 -24.10 25.86
C GLY A 164 0.88 -25.62 25.74
N GLY A 165 -0.31 -26.19 26.02
CA GLY A 165 -0.59 -27.61 26.03
C GLY A 165 -0.69 -28.21 24.62
N PHE A 166 -0.24 -29.47 24.46
CA PHE A 166 -0.45 -30.26 23.25
C PHE A 166 -0.77 -31.73 23.60
N SER A 167 -1.47 -32.41 22.68
CA SER A 167 -1.79 -33.81 22.79
C SER A 167 -1.82 -34.46 21.42
N ILE A 168 -0.81 -35.23 21.06
CA ILE A 168 -0.61 -35.77 19.73
C ILE A 168 -0.66 -37.30 19.73
N LYS A 169 -1.46 -37.89 18.85
CA LYS A 169 -1.53 -39.32 18.66
C LYS A 169 -0.35 -39.81 17.84
N VAL A 170 0.26 -40.93 18.25
CA VAL A 170 1.43 -41.52 17.58
C VAL A 170 1.20 -43.01 17.30
N GLU A 171 1.83 -43.53 16.27
CA GLU A 171 1.67 -44.93 15.86
C GLU A 171 2.40 -45.89 16.81
N HIS A 172 3.48 -45.42 17.43
CA HIS A 172 4.31 -46.22 18.34
C HIS A 172 4.36 -45.61 19.74
N ALA A 173 4.59 -46.40 20.76
CA ALA A 173 4.68 -45.93 22.15
C ALA A 173 5.80 -44.89 22.38
N SER A 174 6.74 -44.73 21.47
CA SER A 174 7.78 -43.71 21.49
C SER A 174 7.91 -43.02 20.12
N ALA A 175 8.04 -41.71 20.12
CA ALA A 175 8.25 -40.91 18.92
C ALA A 175 9.22 -39.77 19.20
N THR A 176 9.87 -39.24 18.15
CA THR A 176 10.64 -37.98 18.24
C THR A 176 9.72 -36.85 17.79
N LEU A 177 9.50 -35.90 18.64
CA LEU A 177 8.75 -34.69 18.34
C LEU A 177 9.70 -33.60 17.85
N LEU A 178 9.26 -32.90 16.83
CA LEU A 178 9.88 -31.66 16.34
C LEU A 178 9.03 -30.51 16.84
N VAL A 179 9.57 -29.74 17.75
CA VAL A 179 8.87 -28.57 18.30
C VAL A 179 9.49 -27.30 17.75
N SER A 180 8.67 -26.43 17.18
CA SER A 180 9.11 -25.19 16.57
C SER A 180 8.10 -24.08 16.80
N TYR A 181 8.62 -22.90 17.05
CA TYR A 181 7.85 -21.66 17.14
C TYR A 181 8.66 -20.50 16.56
N VAL A 182 7.98 -19.48 16.04
CA VAL A 182 8.65 -18.32 15.46
C VAL A 182 9.46 -17.60 16.55
N GLY A 183 10.74 -17.37 16.29
CA GLY A 183 11.66 -16.75 17.25
C GLY A 183 12.33 -17.72 18.25
N TYR A 184 12.14 -19.03 18.12
CA TYR A 184 12.74 -20.02 18.98
C TYR A 184 13.50 -21.10 18.20
N VAL A 185 14.56 -21.63 18.80
CA VAL A 185 15.35 -22.72 18.24
C VAL A 185 14.48 -23.98 18.15
N ARG A 186 14.40 -24.56 16.95
CA ARG A 186 13.72 -25.82 16.73
C ARG A 186 14.36 -26.93 17.53
N GLN A 187 13.56 -27.65 18.32
CA GLN A 187 14.04 -28.74 19.18
C GLN A 187 13.51 -30.08 18.73
N GLU A 188 14.36 -31.10 18.85
CA GLU A 188 14.00 -32.49 18.70
C GLU A 188 13.91 -33.16 20.08
N VAL A 189 12.73 -33.59 20.48
CA VAL A 189 12.47 -34.17 21.79
C VAL A 189 12.00 -35.61 21.63
N LYS A 190 12.71 -36.57 22.21
CA LYS A 190 12.22 -37.94 22.29
C LYS A 190 11.11 -38.05 23.36
N ALA A 191 9.97 -38.54 22.93
CA ALA A 191 8.74 -38.61 23.72
C ALA A 191 8.22 -40.02 23.80
N THR A 192 7.65 -40.40 24.96
CA THR A 192 7.04 -41.70 25.19
C THR A 192 5.59 -41.47 25.65
N SER A 193 4.69 -42.27 25.13
CA SER A 193 3.27 -42.26 25.52
C SER A 193 3.09 -42.49 27.01
N GLY A 194 2.13 -41.77 27.62
CA GLY A 194 1.81 -41.87 29.04
C GLY A 194 2.69 -41.03 29.98
N LYS A 195 3.68 -40.29 29.46
CA LYS A 195 4.46 -39.30 30.22
C LYS A 195 4.09 -37.89 29.77
N ILE A 196 3.77 -36.98 30.70
CA ILE A 196 3.57 -35.58 30.42
C ILE A 196 4.93 -34.90 30.23
N LEU A 197 5.13 -34.27 29.08
CA LEU A 197 6.38 -33.58 28.71
C LEU A 197 6.31 -32.11 29.04
N LYS A 198 7.37 -31.56 29.59
CA LYS A 198 7.59 -30.11 29.65
C LYS A 198 8.74 -29.75 28.71
N ILE A 199 8.45 -29.01 27.65
CA ILE A 199 9.43 -28.62 26.62
C ILE A 199 9.69 -27.13 26.80
N VAL A 200 10.95 -26.79 27.05
CA VAL A 200 11.37 -25.39 27.19
C VAL A 200 12.00 -24.97 25.86
N LEU A 201 11.40 -24.02 25.17
CA LEU A 201 11.95 -23.45 23.96
C LEU A 201 12.96 -22.35 24.31
N VAL A 202 14.11 -22.40 23.66
CA VAL A 202 15.16 -21.40 23.79
C VAL A 202 14.99 -20.38 22.66
N PRO A 203 14.97 -19.06 22.91
CA PRO A 203 14.93 -18.05 21.86
C PRO A 203 16.07 -18.27 20.85
N ASP A 204 15.74 -18.27 19.57
CA ASP A 204 16.72 -18.34 18.50
C ASP A 204 17.31 -16.93 18.24
N ALA A 205 18.43 -16.64 18.85
CA ALA A 205 19.16 -15.40 18.66
C ALA A 205 19.51 -15.15 17.16
N ASN A 206 19.57 -16.20 16.34
CA ASN A 206 19.83 -16.07 14.90
C ASN A 206 18.56 -15.81 14.06
N MET A 207 17.37 -16.14 14.57
CA MET A 207 16.12 -15.90 13.84
C MET A 207 15.55 -14.48 13.99
N MET A 208 16.11 -13.66 14.85
CA MET A 208 15.77 -12.23 14.94
C MET A 208 16.64 -11.35 14.04
N GLU A 209 17.44 -11.91 13.14
CA GLU A 209 18.15 -11.09 12.18
C GLU A 209 17.19 -10.39 11.22
N GLU A 210 17.10 -9.08 11.37
CA GLU A 210 16.35 -8.22 10.48
C GLU A 210 16.91 -8.34 9.07
N VAL A 211 16.01 -8.57 8.11
CA VAL A 211 16.38 -8.74 6.70
C VAL A 211 16.18 -7.41 5.98
N VAL A 212 17.20 -6.95 5.29
CA VAL A 212 17.14 -5.81 4.39
C VAL A 212 16.79 -6.32 2.99
N VAL A 213 15.60 -6.03 2.53
CA VAL A 213 15.19 -6.32 1.16
C VAL A 213 15.71 -5.19 0.27
N THR A 214 16.39 -5.53 -0.81
CA THR A 214 16.72 -4.61 -1.91
C THR A 214 16.04 -5.13 -3.17
N GLY A 215 15.73 -4.28 -4.15
CA GLY A 215 15.04 -4.74 -5.36
C GLY A 215 15.80 -5.78 -6.19
N TYR A 216 17.09 -5.91 -5.92
CA TYR A 216 18.00 -6.84 -6.62
C TYR A 216 18.56 -7.94 -5.71
N GLY A 217 18.01 -8.12 -4.50
CA GLY A 217 18.41 -9.17 -3.57
C GLY A 217 17.94 -8.92 -2.15
N THR A 218 18.05 -9.94 -1.32
CA THR A 218 17.71 -9.89 0.10
C THR A 218 18.98 -10.18 0.89
N PHE A 219 19.28 -9.35 1.88
CA PHE A 219 20.48 -9.44 2.72
C PHE A 219 20.07 -9.50 4.18
N LYS A 220 20.81 -10.24 4.97
CA LYS A 220 20.74 -10.09 6.42
C LYS A 220 21.22 -8.70 6.80
N LYS A 221 20.62 -8.04 7.77
CA LYS A 221 21.03 -6.71 8.25
C LYS A 221 22.50 -6.72 8.73
N SER A 222 22.92 -7.80 9.34
CA SER A 222 24.31 -8.03 9.76
C SER A 222 25.27 -8.02 8.57
N ALA A 223 24.88 -8.56 7.42
CA ALA A 223 25.67 -8.63 6.19
C ALA A 223 25.55 -7.39 5.29
N TYR A 224 24.63 -6.48 5.59
CA TYR A 224 24.39 -5.32 4.76
C TYR A 224 25.35 -4.18 5.12
N ALA A 225 26.16 -3.74 4.17
CA ALA A 225 27.17 -2.69 4.37
C ALA A 225 26.62 -1.27 4.19
N GLY A 226 25.38 -1.12 3.69
CA GLY A 226 24.73 0.17 3.46
C GLY A 226 23.90 0.65 4.64
N SER A 227 23.22 1.81 4.43
CA SER A 227 22.27 2.38 5.38
C SER A 227 20.84 2.14 4.92
N ALA A 228 20.09 1.37 5.70
CA ALA A 228 18.68 1.10 5.46
C ALA A 228 17.88 1.12 6.76
N ALA A 229 16.62 1.53 6.67
CA ALA A 229 15.63 1.38 7.73
C ALA A 229 14.50 0.47 7.24
N SER A 230 14.01 -0.42 8.08
CA SER A 230 12.92 -1.33 7.77
C SER A 230 11.75 -1.11 8.71
N VAL A 231 10.55 -1.00 8.17
CA VAL A 231 9.29 -0.85 8.91
C VAL A 231 8.42 -2.04 8.55
N LYS A 232 8.26 -2.96 9.49
CA LYS A 232 7.46 -4.19 9.31
C LYS A 232 5.97 -3.91 9.46
N ASN A 233 5.15 -4.75 8.83
CA ASN A 233 3.69 -4.69 8.90
C ASN A 233 3.14 -4.64 10.33
N GLU A 234 3.75 -5.36 11.27
CA GLU A 234 3.34 -5.41 12.69
C GLU A 234 3.27 -4.03 13.36
N LYS A 235 4.08 -3.06 12.87
CA LYS A 235 4.08 -1.69 13.38
C LYS A 235 3.07 -0.77 12.71
N ILE A 236 2.58 -1.15 11.55
CA ILE A 236 1.75 -0.29 10.69
C ILE A 236 0.34 -0.84 10.46
N ALA A 237 0.11 -2.14 10.73
CA ALA A 237 -1.15 -2.83 10.41
C ALA A 237 -2.37 -2.27 11.13
N ASP A 238 -2.18 -1.74 12.34
CA ASP A 238 -3.27 -1.24 13.18
C ASP A 238 -3.44 0.29 13.10
N VAL A 239 -2.64 0.96 12.27
CA VAL A 239 -2.76 2.41 12.07
C VAL A 239 -3.67 2.68 10.87
N PRO A 240 -4.85 3.25 11.07
CA PRO A 240 -5.73 3.61 9.96
C PRO A 240 -5.14 4.77 9.18
N SER A 241 -4.61 4.49 7.99
CA SER A 241 -4.11 5.51 7.08
C SER A 241 -4.43 5.15 5.63
N VAL A 242 -4.81 6.15 4.85
CA VAL A 242 -5.03 6.03 3.40
C VAL A 242 -3.73 5.81 2.67
N SER A 243 -2.65 6.47 3.14
CA SER A 243 -1.32 6.41 2.54
C SER A 243 -0.31 5.76 3.48
N PHE A 244 0.48 4.82 2.96
CA PHE A 244 1.57 4.24 3.74
C PHE A 244 2.68 5.25 4.07
N GLN A 245 2.75 6.37 3.37
CA GLN A 245 3.72 7.44 3.63
C GLN A 245 3.52 8.03 5.02
N ASP A 246 2.26 8.18 5.47
CA ASP A 246 1.92 8.62 6.82
C ASP A 246 2.47 7.66 7.87
N LEU A 247 2.49 6.36 7.55
CA LEU A 247 2.97 5.30 8.44
C LEU A 247 4.49 5.33 8.64
N LEU A 248 5.23 6.03 7.78
CA LEU A 248 6.69 6.20 7.89
C LEU A 248 7.08 7.30 8.86
N GLN A 249 6.18 8.23 9.15
CA GLN A 249 6.45 9.32 10.09
C GLN A 249 6.76 8.78 11.48
N GLY A 250 7.92 9.15 12.03
CA GLY A 250 8.38 8.67 13.32
C GLY A 250 8.91 7.23 13.36
N ASN A 251 8.66 6.41 12.31
CA ASN A 251 9.09 5.00 12.25
C ASN A 251 10.42 4.79 11.51
N ALA A 252 10.92 5.80 10.79
CA ALA A 252 12.17 5.70 10.04
C ALA A 252 13.06 6.91 10.28
N THR A 253 14.26 6.70 10.82
CA THR A 253 15.24 7.76 11.07
C THR A 253 15.76 8.38 9.77
N GLY A 254 15.96 9.71 9.73
CA GLY A 254 16.47 10.44 8.56
C GLY A 254 15.46 10.54 7.42
N VAL A 255 14.19 10.30 7.69
CA VAL A 255 13.07 10.47 6.77
C VAL A 255 12.20 11.59 7.31
N GLN A 256 11.94 12.58 6.48
CA GLN A 256 11.03 13.67 6.78
C GLN A 256 9.79 13.50 5.90
N PHE A 257 8.66 13.49 6.56
CA PHE A 257 7.35 13.48 5.93
C PHE A 257 6.70 14.84 6.14
N THR A 258 6.16 15.41 5.08
CA THR A 258 5.41 16.66 5.12
C THR A 258 4.17 16.51 4.27
N SER A 259 3.00 16.58 4.90
CA SER A 259 1.73 16.72 4.19
C SER A 259 1.38 18.21 4.12
N ALA A 260 1.14 18.70 2.93
CA ALA A 260 0.70 20.08 2.72
C ALA A 260 -0.82 20.22 2.90
N SER A 261 -1.54 19.11 2.91
CA SER A 261 -3.00 19.05 2.93
C SER A 261 -3.49 17.95 3.88
N GLY A 262 -4.64 18.19 4.53
CA GLY A 262 -5.41 17.17 5.26
C GLY A 262 -6.50 16.51 4.40
N GLN A 263 -6.55 16.79 3.11
CA GLN A 263 -7.52 16.20 2.18
C GLN A 263 -7.27 14.69 2.03
N PRO A 264 -8.31 13.84 2.13
CA PRO A 264 -8.16 12.41 1.94
C PRO A 264 -7.49 12.07 0.60
N GLY A 265 -6.39 11.29 0.64
CA GLY A 265 -5.65 10.88 -0.55
C GLY A 265 -4.68 11.92 -1.12
N SER A 266 -4.52 13.08 -0.47
CA SER A 266 -3.62 14.15 -0.94
C SER A 266 -2.17 13.72 -1.03
N SER A 267 -1.43 14.40 -1.90
CA SER A 267 0.00 14.16 -2.08
C SER A 267 0.80 14.61 -0.86
N ALA A 268 1.64 13.71 -0.38
CA ALA A 268 2.58 14.01 0.67
C ALA A 268 4.01 14.03 0.12
N SER A 269 4.82 14.95 0.65
CA SER A 269 6.24 15.03 0.31
C SER A 269 7.05 14.19 1.29
N LEU A 270 7.77 13.20 0.77
CA LEU A 270 8.74 12.42 1.51
C LEU A 270 10.15 12.83 1.09
N SER A 271 10.96 13.24 2.05
CA SER A 271 12.37 13.59 1.84
C SER A 271 13.28 12.68 2.67
N ILE A 272 14.33 12.17 2.07
CA ILE A 272 15.33 11.34 2.73
C ILE A 272 16.65 12.13 2.77
N ARG A 273 17.12 12.47 3.97
CA ARG A 273 18.35 13.23 4.20
C ARG A 273 18.38 14.62 3.52
N GLY A 274 17.20 15.26 3.37
CA GLY A 274 17.07 16.61 2.83
C GLY A 274 17.00 16.70 1.31
N MET A 275 16.97 17.92 0.76
CA MET A 275 16.86 18.19 -0.68
C MET A 275 18.18 17.99 -1.40
N GLY A 276 18.12 17.52 -2.64
CA GLY A 276 19.28 17.21 -3.48
C GLY A 276 19.40 18.02 -4.76
N SER A 277 18.32 18.66 -5.20
CA SER A 277 18.27 19.46 -6.42
C SER A 277 17.39 20.68 -6.23
N PHE A 278 17.61 21.73 -7.03
CA PHE A 278 16.76 22.93 -7.08
C PHE A 278 15.54 22.71 -7.98
N ASN A 279 15.74 22.25 -9.21
CA ASN A 279 14.67 22.15 -10.22
C ASN A 279 14.31 20.72 -10.61
N ALA A 280 15.16 19.72 -10.27
CA ALA A 280 14.80 18.33 -10.43
C ALA A 280 14.02 17.80 -9.21
N SER A 281 13.41 16.61 -9.34
CA SER A 281 12.63 16.01 -8.26
C SER A 281 13.48 15.72 -7.02
N ASN A 282 12.95 16.06 -5.85
CA ASN A 282 13.52 15.72 -4.54
C ASN A 282 12.84 14.51 -3.89
N SER A 283 11.84 13.92 -4.53
CA SER A 283 11.13 12.74 -4.04
C SER A 283 11.96 11.48 -4.20
N PRO A 284 11.89 10.53 -3.26
CA PRO A 284 12.54 9.24 -3.39
C PRO A 284 11.89 8.38 -4.49
N LEU A 285 12.62 7.39 -4.96
CA LEU A 285 12.09 6.38 -5.87
C LEU A 285 11.25 5.36 -5.09
N TYR A 286 10.01 5.14 -5.53
CA TYR A 286 9.17 4.06 -4.98
C TYR A 286 9.30 2.81 -5.84
N VAL A 287 9.46 1.67 -5.15
CA VAL A 287 9.64 0.36 -5.79
C VAL A 287 8.72 -0.65 -5.10
N ILE A 288 7.83 -1.29 -5.84
CA ILE A 288 6.93 -2.33 -5.33
C ILE A 288 7.38 -3.68 -5.88
N ASP A 289 7.65 -4.64 -5.01
CA ASP A 289 8.10 -6.00 -5.34
C ASP A 289 9.26 -6.05 -6.35
N GLY A 290 10.19 -5.07 -6.24
CA GLY A 290 11.37 -4.96 -7.07
C GLY A 290 11.21 -4.15 -8.36
N VAL A 291 10.02 -3.59 -8.63
CA VAL A 291 9.74 -2.79 -9.84
C VAL A 291 9.49 -1.33 -9.46
N PRO A 292 10.18 -0.38 -10.11
CA PRO A 292 9.92 1.04 -9.95
C PRO A 292 8.53 1.44 -10.44
N VAL A 293 7.75 2.11 -9.56
CA VAL A 293 6.38 2.55 -9.85
C VAL A 293 6.28 4.06 -10.07
N THR A 294 5.12 4.51 -10.54
CA THR A 294 4.77 5.92 -10.63
C THR A 294 4.45 6.47 -9.25
N SER A 295 4.92 7.66 -8.96
CA SER A 295 4.68 8.41 -7.72
C SER A 295 4.35 9.86 -8.02
N GLY A 296 3.86 10.59 -7.02
CA GLY A 296 3.41 11.97 -7.13
C GLY A 296 1.95 12.10 -7.53
N SER A 297 1.51 13.32 -7.83
CA SER A 297 0.12 13.60 -8.20
C SER A 297 -0.29 12.92 -9.51
N ILE A 298 -1.48 12.32 -9.50
CA ILE A 298 -2.11 11.65 -10.65
C ILE A 298 -3.44 12.29 -11.05
N ASN A 299 -3.72 13.50 -10.58
CA ASN A 299 -4.92 14.23 -10.96
C ASN A 299 -4.91 14.54 -12.47
N SER A 300 -6.08 14.53 -13.07
CA SER A 300 -6.28 15.01 -14.42
C SER A 300 -6.60 16.52 -14.45
N ILE A 301 -7.33 17.03 -13.46
CA ILE A 301 -7.51 18.48 -13.24
C ILE A 301 -6.52 18.94 -12.17
N SER A 302 -5.82 20.04 -12.43
CA SER A 302 -4.89 20.60 -11.45
C SER A 302 -5.63 21.03 -10.18
N SER A 303 -5.12 20.58 -9.03
CA SER A 303 -5.58 21.00 -7.71
C SER A 303 -4.40 21.14 -6.75
N ASP A 304 -4.48 22.09 -5.84
CA ASP A 304 -3.40 22.35 -4.87
C ASP A 304 -3.11 21.13 -3.97
N GLY A 305 -4.11 20.33 -3.64
CA GLY A 305 -3.99 19.15 -2.77
C GLY A 305 -3.58 17.85 -3.46
N GLY A 306 -3.71 17.75 -4.77
CA GLY A 306 -3.36 16.58 -5.61
C GLY A 306 -3.72 15.20 -5.05
N LEU A 307 -4.04 14.23 -5.89
CA LEU A 307 -4.21 12.83 -5.49
C LEU A 307 -2.89 12.08 -5.68
N ASP A 308 -2.34 11.51 -4.61
CA ASP A 308 -1.09 10.75 -4.69
C ASP A 308 -1.29 9.39 -5.35
N ALA A 309 -0.40 9.05 -6.28
CA ALA A 309 -0.34 7.71 -6.88
C ALA A 309 -0.20 6.58 -5.84
N MET A 310 0.44 6.86 -4.70
CA MET A 310 0.62 5.89 -3.63
C MET A 310 -0.66 5.63 -2.83
N SER A 311 -1.65 6.54 -2.86
CA SER A 311 -2.97 6.32 -2.27
C SER A 311 -3.76 5.19 -2.97
N THR A 312 -3.32 4.75 -4.15
CA THR A 312 -3.88 3.58 -4.83
C THR A 312 -3.40 2.25 -4.26
N VAL A 313 -2.38 2.25 -3.38
CA VAL A 313 -1.82 1.03 -2.76
C VAL A 313 -2.51 0.78 -1.42
N ASN A 314 -3.07 -0.40 -1.23
CA ASN A 314 -3.64 -0.78 0.05
C ASN A 314 -2.52 -1.06 1.08
N THR A 315 -2.53 -0.32 2.18
CA THR A 315 -1.55 -0.44 3.27
C THR A 315 -1.55 -1.82 3.92
N SER A 316 -2.69 -2.46 4.00
CA SER A 316 -2.84 -3.80 4.57
C SER A 316 -2.18 -4.90 3.73
N ASP A 317 -1.97 -4.68 2.43
CA ASP A 317 -1.25 -5.64 1.56
C ASP A 317 0.28 -5.57 1.73
N ILE A 318 0.79 -4.60 2.47
CA ILE A 318 2.22 -4.40 2.67
C ILE A 318 2.74 -5.36 3.76
N GLU A 319 3.79 -6.10 3.47
CA GLU A 319 4.51 -6.94 4.43
C GLU A 319 5.66 -6.19 5.11
N ASN A 320 6.38 -5.38 4.32
CA ASN A 320 7.52 -4.62 4.81
C ASN A 320 7.81 -3.40 3.92
N ILE A 321 8.26 -2.31 4.54
CA ILE A 321 8.78 -1.13 3.84
C ILE A 321 10.24 -0.98 4.22
N THR A 322 11.15 -1.02 3.24
CA THR A 322 12.57 -0.77 3.42
C THR A 322 12.97 0.55 2.78
N ILE A 323 13.60 1.42 3.54
CA ILE A 323 14.06 2.73 3.06
C ILE A 323 15.58 2.67 2.92
N ILE A 324 16.06 2.76 1.69
CA ILE A 324 17.49 2.83 1.35
C ILE A 324 17.90 4.31 1.35
N LYS A 325 18.89 4.64 2.17
CA LYS A 325 19.30 6.03 2.41
C LYS A 325 20.68 6.37 1.85
N ASP A 326 21.46 5.37 1.42
CA ASP A 326 22.83 5.54 0.93
C ASP A 326 23.03 5.09 -0.52
N ALA A 327 24.18 5.46 -1.08
CA ALA A 327 24.50 5.14 -2.45
C ALA A 327 24.86 3.67 -2.68
N ALA A 328 25.24 2.88 -1.65
CA ALA A 328 25.70 1.51 -1.83
C ALA A 328 24.64 0.61 -2.48
N ALA A 329 23.38 0.74 -2.05
CA ALA A 329 22.28 0.03 -2.69
C ALA A 329 21.47 0.92 -3.64
N ALA A 330 21.43 2.24 -3.42
CA ALA A 330 20.70 3.17 -4.29
C ALA A 330 21.32 3.25 -5.69
N SER A 331 22.64 3.07 -5.84
CA SER A 331 23.31 3.07 -7.15
C SER A 331 22.80 1.97 -8.09
N LEU A 332 22.29 0.86 -7.57
CA LEU A 332 21.62 -0.18 -8.38
C LEU A 332 20.36 0.32 -9.09
N TYR A 333 19.71 1.37 -8.55
CA TYR A 333 18.58 2.05 -9.17
C TYR A 333 19.00 3.25 -10.00
N GLY A 334 20.30 3.57 -10.00
CA GLY A 334 20.96 4.55 -10.88
C GLY A 334 20.43 5.97 -10.73
N SER A 335 20.12 6.55 -11.87
CA SER A 335 19.65 7.92 -12.01
C SER A 335 18.31 8.25 -11.35
N ARG A 336 17.60 7.26 -10.85
CA ARG A 336 16.28 7.46 -10.21
C ARG A 336 16.35 7.49 -8.69
N ALA A 337 17.53 7.20 -8.12
CA ALA A 337 17.70 6.94 -6.69
C ALA A 337 18.56 7.97 -5.95
N ALA A 338 18.81 9.13 -6.55
CA ALA A 338 19.60 10.20 -5.94
C ALA A 338 19.04 10.66 -4.58
N ASN A 339 17.72 10.63 -4.43
CA ASN A 339 17.03 11.03 -3.20
C ASN A 339 16.62 9.85 -2.32
N GLY A 340 17.27 8.67 -2.51
CA GLY A 340 16.94 7.44 -1.80
C GLY A 340 15.85 6.60 -2.46
N VAL A 341 15.57 5.44 -1.88
CA VAL A 341 14.60 4.47 -2.42
C VAL A 341 13.70 3.95 -1.32
N VAL A 342 12.41 3.94 -1.56
CA VAL A 342 11.39 3.31 -0.71
C VAL A 342 10.95 2.02 -1.35
N LEU A 343 11.35 0.89 -0.76
CA LEU A 343 11.01 -0.45 -1.23
C LEU A 343 9.82 -0.99 -0.47
N ILE A 344 8.76 -1.29 -1.17
CA ILE A 344 7.54 -1.87 -0.62
C ILE A 344 7.51 -3.33 -1.02
N THR A 345 7.51 -4.21 -0.03
CA THR A 345 7.33 -5.65 -0.24
C THR A 345 5.89 -6.00 0.14
N THR A 346 5.18 -6.66 -0.76
CA THR A 346 3.79 -7.02 -0.52
C THR A 346 3.67 -8.45 0.03
N LYS A 347 2.57 -8.72 0.73
CA LYS A 347 2.26 -10.03 1.30
C LYS A 347 2.21 -11.10 0.23
N LYS A 348 2.78 -12.27 0.54
CA LYS A 348 2.85 -13.44 -0.35
C LYS A 348 2.22 -14.66 0.31
N GLY A 349 1.88 -15.65 -0.51
CA GLY A 349 1.45 -16.95 -0.03
C GLY A 349 2.54 -17.68 0.77
N LYS A 350 2.14 -18.35 1.84
CA LYS A 350 3.01 -19.19 2.67
C LYS A 350 2.60 -20.66 2.51
N THR A 351 3.56 -21.58 2.62
CA THR A 351 3.28 -23.02 2.62
C THR A 351 2.46 -23.35 3.86
N GLY A 352 1.36 -24.09 3.69
CA GLY A 352 0.47 -24.49 4.75
C GLY A 352 -1.01 -24.41 4.37
N LYS A 353 -1.86 -24.66 5.35
CA LYS A 353 -3.32 -24.53 5.18
C LYS A 353 -3.69 -23.11 4.83
N ALA A 354 -4.79 -22.96 4.09
CA ALA A 354 -5.33 -21.64 3.78
C ALA A 354 -5.67 -20.87 5.08
N SER A 355 -5.17 -19.65 5.18
CA SER A 355 -5.47 -18.70 6.25
C SER A 355 -6.34 -17.59 5.67
N ILE A 356 -7.51 -17.38 6.25
CA ILE A 356 -8.43 -16.31 5.88
C ILE A 356 -8.36 -15.25 6.97
N SER A 357 -8.23 -13.99 6.57
CA SER A 357 -8.27 -12.84 7.47
C SER A 357 -9.36 -11.89 7.01
N LEU A 358 -10.17 -11.45 7.97
CA LEU A 358 -11.18 -10.41 7.78
C LEU A 358 -10.83 -9.27 8.73
N LYS A 359 -10.77 -8.06 8.21
CA LYS A 359 -10.49 -6.85 8.99
C LYS A 359 -11.58 -5.82 8.69
N ALA A 360 -12.03 -5.12 9.72
CA ALA A 360 -12.95 -4.01 9.59
C ALA A 360 -12.54 -2.92 10.59
N ASP A 361 -12.44 -1.70 10.09
CA ASP A 361 -12.06 -0.51 10.83
C ASP A 361 -13.12 0.56 10.65
N TRP A 362 -13.48 1.25 11.75
CA TRP A 362 -14.32 2.44 11.74
C TRP A 362 -13.72 3.48 12.64
N GLY A 363 -13.83 4.72 12.24
CA GLY A 363 -13.36 5.82 13.03
C GLY A 363 -13.92 7.15 12.58
N PHE A 364 -13.55 8.16 13.32
CA PHE A 364 -13.84 9.54 12.98
C PHE A 364 -12.59 10.39 13.16
N SER A 365 -12.54 11.49 12.44
CA SER A 365 -11.45 12.47 12.50
C SER A 365 -12.01 13.85 12.81
N ASP A 366 -11.21 14.63 13.53
CA ASP A 366 -11.53 15.98 13.91
C ASP A 366 -10.24 16.82 13.82
N PHE A 367 -10.31 18.10 14.11
CA PHE A 367 -9.13 18.94 14.19
C PHE A 367 -8.15 18.42 15.24
N ALA A 368 -6.87 18.36 14.87
CA ALA A 368 -5.80 17.98 15.80
C ALA A 368 -5.51 19.08 16.84
N MET A 369 -5.79 20.32 16.48
CA MET A 369 -5.68 21.51 17.34
C MET A 369 -6.78 22.46 16.95
N ASP A 370 -7.34 23.15 17.97
CA ASP A 370 -8.28 24.21 17.71
C ASP A 370 -7.62 25.35 16.92
N TYR A 371 -8.30 25.87 15.93
CA TYR A 371 -7.83 27.08 15.27
C TYR A 371 -8.05 28.31 16.16
N ARG A 372 -7.27 29.34 15.89
CA ARG A 372 -7.32 30.57 16.71
C ARG A 372 -8.74 31.14 16.71
N PRO A 373 -9.30 31.49 17.90
CA PRO A 373 -10.57 32.15 17.96
C PRO A 373 -10.49 33.49 17.23
N THR A 374 -11.53 33.82 16.51
CA THR A 374 -11.70 35.13 15.88
C THR A 374 -12.33 36.10 16.88
N LEU A 375 -12.13 37.41 16.69
CA LEU A 375 -12.80 38.44 17.48
C LEU A 375 -14.32 38.37 17.23
N SER A 376 -15.10 38.58 18.28
CA SER A 376 -16.53 38.83 18.10
C SER A 376 -16.80 40.10 17.26
N GLY A 377 -17.97 40.24 16.71
CA GLY A 377 -18.31 41.44 15.94
C GLY A 377 -18.16 42.73 16.71
N ALA A 378 -18.50 42.73 18.00
CA ALA A 378 -18.34 43.88 18.89
C ALA A 378 -16.84 44.21 19.14
N GLU A 379 -16.05 43.23 19.52
CA GLU A 379 -14.60 43.41 19.73
C GLU A 379 -13.89 43.84 18.43
N ARG A 380 -14.26 43.26 17.30
CA ARG A 380 -13.76 43.66 16.00
C ARG A 380 -14.11 45.10 15.66
N ARG A 381 -15.33 45.52 15.95
CA ARG A 381 -15.79 46.90 15.74
C ARG A 381 -14.96 47.88 16.56
N GLU A 382 -14.77 47.60 17.84
CA GLU A 382 -13.90 48.41 18.74
C GLU A 382 -12.49 48.48 18.21
N TYR A 383 -11.90 47.33 17.79
CA TYR A 383 -10.54 47.27 17.28
C TYR A 383 -10.39 48.11 16.01
N ILE A 384 -11.34 48.03 15.08
CA ILE A 384 -11.31 48.81 13.82
C ILE A 384 -11.51 50.29 14.13
N TYR A 385 -12.43 50.63 15.03
CA TYR A 385 -12.66 52.01 15.44
C TYR A 385 -11.40 52.68 15.99
N ASN A 386 -10.74 51.98 16.92
CA ASN A 386 -9.50 52.45 17.51
C ASN A 386 -8.36 52.53 16.45
N GLY A 387 -8.31 51.60 15.51
CA GLY A 387 -7.39 51.64 14.38
C GLY A 387 -7.60 52.83 13.46
N MET A 388 -8.88 53.21 13.19
CA MET A 388 -9.22 54.41 12.40
C MET A 388 -8.76 55.67 13.11
N VAL A 389 -9.07 55.83 14.41
CA VAL A 389 -8.65 56.98 15.21
C VAL A 389 -7.13 57.11 15.20
N LEU A 390 -6.44 56.07 15.56
CA LEU A 390 -4.96 56.08 15.56
C LEU A 390 -4.35 56.36 14.17
N GLY A 391 -4.94 55.82 13.11
CA GLY A 391 -4.49 56.08 11.74
C GLY A 391 -4.60 57.56 11.34
N GLN A 392 -5.71 58.21 11.70
CA GLN A 392 -5.91 59.64 11.45
C GLN A 392 -4.97 60.54 12.31
N GLN A 393 -4.78 60.18 13.57
CA GLN A 393 -3.81 60.85 14.43
C GLN A 393 -2.38 60.78 13.91
N ARG A 394 -1.95 59.59 13.45
CA ARG A 394 -0.64 59.38 12.80
C ARG A 394 -0.48 60.20 11.51
N SER A 395 -1.59 60.52 10.85
CA SER A 395 -1.63 61.37 9.66
C SER A 395 -1.67 62.88 10.00
N GLY A 396 -1.48 63.24 11.29
CA GLY A 396 -1.43 64.62 11.77
C GLY A 396 -2.79 65.28 11.98
N LYS A 397 -3.88 64.50 12.05
CA LYS A 397 -5.22 65.04 12.36
C LYS A 397 -5.38 65.23 13.85
N SER A 398 -6.25 66.18 14.23
CA SER A 398 -6.61 66.36 15.62
C SER A 398 -7.42 65.16 16.16
N ASP A 399 -7.45 64.97 17.49
CA ASP A 399 -8.21 63.89 18.08
C ASP A 399 -9.71 63.99 17.71
N ALA A 400 -10.27 65.22 17.68
CA ALA A 400 -11.65 65.44 17.33
C ALA A 400 -11.94 65.04 15.84
N ASP A 401 -11.08 65.38 14.92
CA ASP A 401 -11.19 65.03 13.52
C ASP A 401 -11.03 63.49 13.30
N ALA A 402 -10.10 62.88 14.08
CA ALA A 402 -9.84 61.44 14.02
C ALA A 402 -11.06 60.63 14.49
N ILE A 403 -11.65 61.07 15.61
CA ILE A 403 -12.90 60.48 16.15
C ILE A 403 -14.06 60.66 15.20
N ALA A 404 -14.30 61.90 14.69
CA ALA A 404 -15.36 62.19 13.70
C ALA A 404 -15.19 61.33 12.41
N TYR A 405 -13.95 61.07 11.98
CA TYR A 405 -13.71 60.17 10.87
C TYR A 405 -14.07 58.73 11.19
N ALA A 406 -13.73 58.22 12.37
CA ALA A 406 -14.08 56.90 12.79
C ALA A 406 -15.59 56.72 12.93
N ASP A 407 -16.28 57.64 13.57
CA ASP A 407 -17.75 57.63 13.72
C ASP A 407 -18.48 57.59 12.37
N LYS A 408 -17.98 58.34 11.41
CA LYS A 408 -18.56 58.38 10.06
C LYS A 408 -18.34 57.08 9.26
N ASN A 409 -17.26 56.36 9.50
CA ASN A 409 -16.84 55.29 8.62
C ASN A 409 -16.97 53.90 9.25
N ILE A 410 -17.19 53.76 10.55
CA ILE A 410 -17.13 52.46 11.24
C ILE A 410 -18.21 51.49 10.74
N ASP A 411 -19.41 52.01 10.42
CA ASP A 411 -20.53 51.15 9.95
C ASP A 411 -20.27 50.53 8.57
N LYS A 412 -19.32 51.05 7.82
CA LYS A 412 -18.87 50.45 6.57
C LYS A 412 -18.14 49.14 6.75
N TYR A 413 -17.42 48.99 7.86
CA TYR A 413 -16.51 47.84 8.09
C TYR A 413 -17.00 46.90 9.19
N ALA A 414 -17.86 47.38 10.08
CA ALA A 414 -18.48 46.63 11.16
C ALA A 414 -19.88 47.17 11.48
N PRO A 415 -20.85 46.92 10.59
CA PRO A 415 -22.21 47.49 10.73
C PRO A 415 -22.93 46.95 11.95
N VAL A 416 -23.85 47.74 12.48
CA VAL A 416 -24.88 47.34 13.44
C VAL A 416 -26.18 47.15 12.63
N PRO A 417 -26.94 46.05 12.76
CA PRO A 417 -26.96 45.10 13.91
C PRO A 417 -25.94 43.96 13.81
N TRP A 418 -25.26 43.72 12.73
CA TRP A 418 -24.34 42.58 12.52
C TRP A 418 -23.00 42.69 13.23
N CYS A 419 -22.99 43.31 14.41
CA CYS A 419 -21.86 43.18 15.36
C CYS A 419 -21.93 41.90 16.19
N GLY A 420 -22.60 40.84 15.68
CA GLY A 420 -22.69 39.54 16.30
C GLY A 420 -21.46 38.69 16.09
N TYR A 421 -21.61 37.38 16.23
CA TYR A 421 -20.57 36.42 16.03
C TYR A 421 -21.07 35.27 15.14
N THR A 422 -20.51 35.13 13.94
CA THR A 422 -20.68 34.00 13.05
C THR A 422 -19.43 33.14 13.10
N ASP A 423 -19.51 31.91 13.58
CA ASP A 423 -18.43 30.95 13.41
C ASP A 423 -18.55 30.30 12.02
N TRP A 424 -17.74 30.76 11.11
CA TRP A 424 -17.72 30.22 9.75
C TRP A 424 -17.26 28.76 9.70
N GLY A 425 -16.50 28.29 10.73
CA GLY A 425 -16.08 26.91 10.84
C GLY A 425 -17.24 25.94 10.93
N ASP A 426 -18.30 26.29 11.67
CA ASP A 426 -19.50 25.43 11.81
C ASP A 426 -20.21 25.16 10.48
N TYR A 427 -20.07 26.08 9.53
CA TYR A 427 -20.67 25.96 8.21
C TYR A 427 -19.78 25.24 7.20
N LEU A 428 -18.46 25.35 7.32
CA LEU A 428 -17.49 24.81 6.35
C LEU A 428 -16.97 23.44 6.74
N PHE A 429 -16.95 23.13 8.04
CA PHE A 429 -16.38 21.89 8.55
C PHE A 429 -17.41 20.95 9.14
N LYS A 430 -17.03 19.70 9.27
CA LYS A 430 -17.75 18.62 9.96
C LYS A 430 -16.75 17.64 10.59
N LYS A 431 -17.23 16.79 11.48
CA LYS A 431 -16.44 15.62 11.85
C LYS A 431 -16.33 14.69 10.64
N GLY A 432 -15.11 14.32 10.30
CA GLY A 432 -14.83 13.33 9.27
C GLY A 432 -15.08 11.92 9.79
N SER A 433 -15.29 10.97 8.88
CA SER A 433 -15.48 9.56 9.21
C SER A 433 -14.66 8.68 8.26
N HIS A 434 -14.27 7.50 8.73
CA HIS A 434 -13.74 6.48 7.85
C HIS A 434 -14.33 5.11 8.17
N SER A 435 -14.46 4.31 7.15
CA SER A 435 -14.78 2.89 7.25
C SER A 435 -13.94 2.10 6.26
N SER A 436 -13.33 1.02 6.72
CA SER A 436 -12.53 0.12 5.90
C SER A 436 -12.90 -1.32 6.16
N TYR A 437 -13.03 -2.10 5.09
CA TYR A 437 -13.33 -3.51 5.13
C TYR A 437 -12.33 -4.25 4.25
N GLU A 438 -11.76 -5.30 4.77
CA GLU A 438 -10.79 -6.10 4.06
C GLU A 438 -11.03 -7.58 4.27
N ALA A 439 -10.90 -8.34 3.19
CA ALA A 439 -10.86 -9.80 3.20
C ALA A 439 -9.58 -10.26 2.49
N SER A 440 -8.82 -11.14 3.12
CA SER A 440 -7.66 -11.73 2.49
C SER A 440 -7.54 -13.22 2.75
N ILE A 441 -6.94 -13.93 1.80
CA ILE A 441 -6.66 -15.36 1.88
C ILE A 441 -5.24 -15.64 1.43
N SER A 442 -4.51 -16.41 2.21
CA SER A 442 -3.17 -16.85 1.87
C SER A 442 -2.98 -18.35 2.17
N GLY A 443 -2.19 -19.02 1.36
CA GLY A 443 -1.92 -20.43 1.55
C GLY A 443 -1.04 -21.00 0.46
N GLY A 444 -0.87 -22.31 0.47
CA GLY A 444 -0.20 -23.01 -0.61
C GLY A 444 0.58 -24.24 -0.21
N THR A 445 1.18 -24.84 -1.19
CA THR A 445 2.12 -25.96 -1.09
C THR A 445 3.54 -25.48 -1.44
N ASP A 446 4.52 -26.37 -1.40
CA ASP A 446 5.89 -26.03 -1.82
C ASP A 446 5.95 -25.65 -3.32
N LYS A 447 5.01 -26.16 -4.13
CA LYS A 447 4.97 -25.90 -5.56
C LYS A 447 4.07 -24.72 -5.97
N PHE A 448 3.04 -24.41 -5.18
CA PHE A 448 2.09 -23.36 -5.52
C PHE A 448 1.72 -22.58 -4.26
N LYS A 449 1.95 -21.27 -4.27
CA LYS A 449 1.63 -20.36 -3.19
C LYS A 449 0.80 -19.21 -3.72
N TYR A 450 -0.17 -18.77 -2.92
CA TYR A 450 -1.06 -17.68 -3.31
C TYR A 450 -1.39 -16.76 -2.13
N TYR A 451 -1.57 -15.50 -2.45
CA TYR A 451 -2.17 -14.48 -1.61
C TYR A 451 -3.17 -13.70 -2.44
N SER A 452 -4.37 -13.49 -1.92
CA SER A 452 -5.38 -12.64 -2.55
C SER A 452 -6.05 -11.78 -1.49
N SER A 453 -6.34 -10.53 -1.84
CA SER A 453 -7.07 -9.59 -0.98
C SER A 453 -8.07 -8.79 -1.79
N LEU A 454 -9.14 -8.36 -1.10
CA LEU A 454 -10.12 -7.40 -1.56
C LEU A 454 -10.36 -6.42 -0.44
N SER A 455 -10.30 -5.12 -0.71
CA SER A 455 -10.57 -4.09 0.28
C SER A 455 -11.46 -2.99 -0.28
N TYR A 456 -12.27 -2.43 0.60
CA TYR A 456 -13.06 -1.22 0.40
C TYR A 456 -12.73 -0.22 1.50
N LEU A 457 -12.47 1.01 1.12
CA LEU A 457 -12.25 2.14 2.03
C LEU A 457 -13.17 3.28 1.61
N ASN A 458 -13.87 3.85 2.57
CA ASN A 458 -14.59 5.12 2.45
C ASN A 458 -14.12 6.05 3.54
N GLN A 459 -13.60 7.22 3.17
CA GLN A 459 -13.15 8.25 4.09
C GLN A 459 -13.80 9.58 3.72
N GLU A 460 -14.53 10.15 4.65
CA GLU A 460 -15.01 11.54 4.59
C GLU A 460 -14.04 12.43 5.34
N GLY A 461 -13.63 13.53 4.71
CA GLY A 461 -12.77 14.53 5.35
C GLY A 461 -13.54 15.45 6.29
N ILE A 462 -12.79 16.28 7.02
CA ILE A 462 -13.36 17.28 7.92
C ILE A 462 -13.97 18.49 7.17
N VAL A 463 -13.59 18.71 5.93
CA VAL A 463 -14.29 19.67 5.05
C VAL A 463 -15.54 18.99 4.49
N LYS A 464 -16.72 19.68 4.54
CA LYS A 464 -18.01 19.06 4.22
C LYS A 464 -18.10 18.37 2.86
N THR A 465 -17.35 18.85 1.88
CA THR A 465 -17.38 18.33 0.49
C THR A 465 -16.17 17.45 0.13
N SER A 466 -15.35 17.08 1.10
CA SER A 466 -14.17 16.27 0.83
C SER A 466 -14.38 14.81 1.18
N GLY A 467 -13.87 13.92 0.34
CA GLY A 467 -13.96 12.48 0.58
C GLY A 467 -13.11 11.66 -0.37
N LEU A 468 -12.92 10.39 -0.01
CA LEU A 468 -12.20 9.42 -0.82
C LEU A 468 -12.85 8.05 -0.66
N GLU A 469 -13.18 7.43 -1.77
CA GLU A 469 -13.65 6.05 -1.84
C GLU A 469 -12.66 5.21 -2.66
N ARG A 470 -12.26 4.04 -2.14
CA ARG A 470 -11.29 3.18 -2.81
C ARG A 470 -11.69 1.72 -2.72
N ILE A 471 -11.64 1.04 -3.86
CA ILE A 471 -11.73 -0.42 -3.96
C ILE A 471 -10.40 -0.93 -4.49
N THR A 472 -9.78 -1.88 -3.78
CA THR A 472 -8.55 -2.55 -4.23
C THR A 472 -8.70 -4.05 -4.25
N GLY A 473 -8.15 -4.68 -5.28
CA GLY A 473 -7.99 -6.13 -5.36
C GLY A 473 -6.54 -6.49 -5.66
N ARG A 474 -6.01 -7.51 -4.99
CA ARG A 474 -4.67 -8.03 -5.21
C ARG A 474 -4.67 -9.54 -5.36
N LEU A 475 -3.79 -10.03 -6.23
CA LEU A 475 -3.49 -11.45 -6.40
C LEU A 475 -1.99 -11.62 -6.60
N ASN A 476 -1.35 -12.34 -5.69
CA ASN A 476 0.05 -12.72 -5.79
C ASN A 476 0.13 -14.25 -5.85
N VAL A 477 0.79 -14.78 -6.87
CA VAL A 477 0.95 -16.22 -7.12
C VAL A 477 2.42 -16.53 -7.38
N ASP A 478 2.93 -17.56 -6.71
CA ASP A 478 4.23 -18.17 -6.97
C ASP A 478 4.01 -19.63 -7.35
N PHE A 479 4.53 -20.06 -8.50
CA PHE A 479 4.40 -21.40 -9.03
C PHE A 479 5.76 -22.00 -9.40
N GLN A 480 6.14 -23.09 -8.73
CA GLN A 480 7.30 -23.90 -9.05
C GLN A 480 6.93 -24.95 -10.08
N ALA A 481 7.14 -24.64 -11.35
CA ALA A 481 6.76 -25.54 -12.47
C ALA A 481 7.63 -26.79 -12.53
N THR A 482 8.95 -26.63 -12.32
CA THR A 482 9.93 -27.71 -12.17
C THR A 482 10.93 -27.33 -11.08
N ASP A 483 11.83 -28.22 -10.72
CA ASP A 483 12.88 -27.91 -9.73
C ASP A 483 13.78 -26.73 -10.16
N LYS A 484 13.82 -26.42 -11.45
CA LYS A 484 14.64 -25.35 -12.03
C LYS A 484 13.85 -24.13 -12.52
N LEU A 485 12.53 -24.26 -12.72
CA LEU A 485 11.73 -23.21 -13.33
C LEU A 485 10.62 -22.76 -12.39
N LYS A 486 10.61 -21.47 -12.07
CA LYS A 486 9.62 -20.81 -11.23
C LYS A 486 8.97 -19.66 -11.98
N PHE A 487 7.68 -19.51 -11.83
CA PHE A 487 6.89 -18.37 -12.29
C PHE A 487 6.30 -17.63 -11.11
N GLY A 488 6.14 -16.32 -11.27
CA GLY A 488 5.41 -15.48 -10.30
C GLY A 488 4.55 -14.47 -11.04
N ALA A 489 3.41 -14.15 -10.46
CA ALA A 489 2.53 -13.09 -10.92
C ALA A 489 2.04 -12.26 -9.74
N ASN A 490 2.16 -10.94 -9.84
CA ASN A 490 1.60 -9.99 -8.88
C ASN A 490 0.65 -9.07 -9.66
N ILE A 491 -0.62 -9.10 -9.33
CA ILE A 491 -1.68 -8.36 -9.98
C ILE A 491 -2.33 -7.44 -8.96
N MET A 492 -2.43 -6.16 -9.25
CA MET A 492 -3.12 -5.17 -8.44
C MET A 492 -4.09 -4.39 -9.32
N PHE A 493 -5.31 -4.25 -8.86
CA PHE A 493 -6.33 -3.39 -9.42
C PHE A 493 -6.83 -2.44 -8.34
N THR A 494 -6.96 -1.16 -8.68
CA THR A 494 -7.52 -0.14 -7.79
C THR A 494 -8.47 0.75 -8.58
N ASN A 495 -9.64 0.99 -8.01
CA ASN A 495 -10.55 2.04 -8.41
C ASN A 495 -10.72 3.01 -7.24
N LEU A 496 -10.52 4.30 -7.50
CA LEU A 496 -10.52 5.34 -6.49
C LEU A 496 -11.32 6.54 -7.00
N ASN A 497 -12.19 7.07 -6.15
CA ASN A 497 -12.93 8.30 -6.37
C ASN A 497 -12.57 9.29 -5.28
N GLN A 498 -12.27 10.54 -5.64
CA GLN A 498 -11.96 11.60 -4.69
C GLN A 498 -12.87 12.81 -4.97
N ASP A 499 -13.54 13.29 -3.93
CA ASP A 499 -14.16 14.62 -3.92
C ASP A 499 -13.14 15.62 -3.36
N VAL A 500 -12.80 16.61 -4.18
CA VAL A 500 -11.73 17.57 -3.95
C VAL A 500 -12.31 18.90 -3.49
N TYR A 501 -11.74 19.49 -2.46
CA TYR A 501 -12.02 20.88 -2.09
C TYR A 501 -10.83 21.79 -2.46
N SER A 502 -11.12 23.07 -2.63
CA SER A 502 -10.11 24.07 -2.94
C SER A 502 -9.20 24.34 -1.74
N GLU A 503 -7.92 24.40 -1.96
CA GLU A 503 -6.88 24.76 -0.97
C GLU A 503 -6.18 26.06 -1.33
N GLY A 504 -5.12 26.42 -0.58
CA GLY A 504 -4.35 27.63 -0.77
C GLY A 504 -5.03 28.88 -0.24
N THR A 505 -4.95 29.99 -0.97
CA THR A 505 -5.39 31.31 -0.51
C THR A 505 -6.67 31.81 -1.21
N GLY A 506 -7.34 30.94 -1.95
CA GLY A 506 -8.63 31.24 -2.59
C GLY A 506 -9.75 31.43 -1.55
N TYR A 507 -10.78 32.18 -1.90
CA TYR A 507 -11.92 32.36 -1.01
C TYR A 507 -12.73 31.07 -0.79
N THR A 508 -12.61 30.11 -1.72
CA THR A 508 -13.22 28.78 -1.65
C THR A 508 -12.40 27.80 -0.82
N ALA A 509 -11.20 28.19 -0.37
CA ALA A 509 -10.37 27.39 0.51
C ALA A 509 -10.87 27.49 1.95
N PRO A 510 -11.52 26.47 2.54
CA PRO A 510 -12.26 26.59 3.80
C PRO A 510 -11.38 27.02 4.98
N PHE A 511 -10.18 26.46 5.09
CA PHE A 511 -9.24 26.80 6.18
C PHE A 511 -8.77 28.24 6.11
N TYR A 512 -8.38 28.70 4.92
CA TYR A 512 -7.92 30.06 4.75
C TYR A 512 -9.06 31.07 4.91
N SER A 513 -10.22 30.77 4.35
CA SER A 513 -11.38 31.67 4.41
C SER A 513 -11.90 31.86 5.82
N SER A 514 -12.11 30.76 6.58
CA SER A 514 -12.67 30.82 7.93
C SER A 514 -11.76 31.55 8.92
N VAL A 515 -10.44 31.46 8.77
CA VAL A 515 -9.49 32.02 9.74
C VAL A 515 -8.98 33.40 9.32
N SER A 516 -8.83 33.68 8.01
CA SER A 516 -8.07 34.85 7.53
C SER A 516 -8.89 35.84 6.71
N LYS A 517 -9.99 35.41 6.10
CA LYS A 517 -10.76 36.27 5.16
C LYS A 517 -12.13 36.66 5.65
N LEU A 518 -12.84 35.75 6.28
CA LEU A 518 -14.21 35.98 6.69
C LEU A 518 -14.25 36.67 8.05
N THR A 519 -15.11 37.67 8.18
CA THR A 519 -15.34 38.33 9.45
C THR A 519 -16.52 37.70 10.19
N PRO A 520 -16.43 37.57 11.52
CA PRO A 520 -17.58 37.13 12.33
C PRO A 520 -18.75 38.06 12.27
N SER A 521 -18.59 39.32 11.80
CA SER A 521 -19.68 40.27 11.61
C SER A 521 -20.53 40.02 10.34
N ASP A 522 -20.08 39.14 9.45
CA ASP A 522 -20.82 38.73 8.26
C ASP A 522 -21.69 37.49 8.54
N PRO A 523 -23.01 37.55 8.38
CA PRO A 523 -23.86 36.37 8.45
C PRO A 523 -23.73 35.52 7.18
N VAL A 524 -23.88 34.22 7.31
CA VAL A 524 -23.84 33.28 6.15
C VAL A 524 -25.10 33.47 5.28
N TYR A 525 -26.21 33.74 5.89
CA TYR A 525 -27.53 33.87 5.25
C TYR A 525 -28.14 35.24 5.52
N ASN A 526 -28.95 35.71 4.58
CA ASN A 526 -29.83 36.87 4.75
C ASN A 526 -31.01 36.48 5.64
N GLU A 527 -31.80 37.51 6.04
CA GLU A 527 -33.01 37.29 6.85
C GLU A 527 -34.10 36.45 6.17
N ASP A 528 -34.11 36.42 4.83
CA ASP A 528 -35.01 35.58 4.04
C ASP A 528 -34.53 34.13 3.85
N GLY A 529 -33.38 33.78 4.43
CA GLY A 529 -32.74 32.46 4.32
C GLY A 529 -31.93 32.25 3.06
N SER A 530 -31.81 33.24 2.17
CA SER A 530 -30.90 33.18 1.02
C SER A 530 -29.45 33.36 1.46
N TYR A 531 -28.50 32.87 0.65
CA TYR A 531 -27.09 33.11 0.95
C TYR A 531 -26.72 34.59 0.86
N ASN A 532 -26.06 35.07 1.90
CA ASN A 532 -25.53 36.43 1.90
C ASN A 532 -24.33 36.52 0.95
N GLN A 533 -24.47 37.26 -0.12
CA GLN A 533 -23.40 37.54 -1.09
C GLN A 533 -22.77 38.93 -0.90
N ASP A 534 -23.35 39.80 -0.07
CA ASP A 534 -22.83 41.13 0.23
C ASP A 534 -21.95 41.12 1.49
N LEU A 535 -20.98 40.19 1.54
CA LEU A 535 -20.06 40.09 2.65
C LEU A 535 -19.12 41.30 2.71
N ILE A 536 -18.90 41.81 3.91
CA ILE A 536 -17.95 42.92 4.16
C ILE A 536 -16.52 42.53 3.77
N SER A 537 -16.18 41.30 4.10
CA SER A 537 -14.83 40.79 3.91
C SER A 537 -14.56 40.27 2.48
N LEU A 538 -15.58 39.72 1.84
CA LEU A 538 -15.47 39.06 0.53
C LEU A 538 -16.73 39.34 -0.30
N SER A 539 -16.83 40.53 -0.86
CA SER A 539 -18.02 40.92 -1.67
C SER A 539 -18.30 39.86 -2.74
N ARG A 540 -19.54 39.36 -2.78
CA ARG A 540 -20.10 38.36 -3.71
C ARG A 540 -19.38 36.98 -3.67
N ARG A 541 -18.66 36.67 -2.59
CA ARG A 541 -17.82 35.46 -2.51
C ARG A 541 -18.09 34.62 -1.25
N ASN A 542 -19.34 34.20 -1.07
CA ASN A 542 -19.69 33.31 0.04
C ASN A 542 -19.13 31.91 -0.18
N PRO A 543 -18.18 31.43 0.64
CA PRO A 543 -17.57 30.13 0.46
C PRO A 543 -18.50 28.97 0.77
N VAL A 544 -19.51 29.17 1.63
CA VAL A 544 -20.50 28.12 1.94
C VAL A 544 -21.39 27.89 0.71
N LEU A 545 -21.81 28.96 0.02
CA LEU A 545 -22.52 28.86 -1.25
C LEU A 545 -21.69 28.13 -2.30
N ALA A 546 -20.39 28.50 -2.41
CA ALA A 546 -19.49 27.84 -3.35
C ALA A 546 -19.31 26.35 -3.01
N GLN A 547 -19.15 26.02 -1.75
CA GLN A 547 -18.99 24.62 -1.30
C GLN A 547 -20.23 23.76 -1.57
N GLU A 548 -21.44 24.36 -1.57
CA GLU A 548 -22.68 23.62 -1.83
C GLU A 548 -22.89 23.33 -3.32
N TYR A 549 -22.55 24.29 -4.18
CA TYR A 549 -22.91 24.21 -5.60
C TYR A 549 -21.75 23.91 -6.55
N ASN A 550 -20.52 24.24 -6.18
CA ASN A 550 -19.35 23.88 -6.94
C ASN A 550 -18.82 22.49 -6.51
N TYR A 551 -18.22 21.77 -7.43
CA TYR A 551 -17.54 20.54 -7.09
C TYR A 551 -16.37 20.24 -8.04
N GLN A 552 -15.37 19.55 -7.52
CA GLN A 552 -14.31 18.92 -8.32
C GLN A 552 -14.19 17.46 -7.89
N ARG A 553 -14.13 16.55 -8.86
CA ARG A 553 -14.05 15.11 -8.64
C ARG A 553 -12.98 14.49 -9.50
N GLU A 554 -12.23 13.55 -8.92
CA GLU A 554 -11.25 12.74 -9.63
C GLU A 554 -11.63 11.27 -9.51
N TYR A 555 -11.64 10.57 -10.65
CA TYR A 555 -11.91 9.14 -10.78
C TYR A 555 -10.66 8.47 -11.33
N VAL A 556 -10.05 7.61 -10.56
CA VAL A 556 -8.80 6.94 -10.91
C VAL A 556 -8.99 5.44 -10.97
N THR A 557 -8.55 4.84 -12.07
CA THR A 557 -8.42 3.39 -12.20
C THR A 557 -6.97 3.06 -12.48
N ARG A 558 -6.36 2.22 -11.62
CA ARG A 558 -4.98 1.78 -11.78
C ARG A 558 -4.87 0.27 -11.81
N MET A 559 -4.05 -0.25 -12.71
CA MET A 559 -3.64 -1.64 -12.81
C MET A 559 -2.12 -1.72 -12.76
N PHE A 560 -1.58 -2.36 -11.73
CA PHE A 560 -0.16 -2.61 -11.61
C PHE A 560 0.08 -4.11 -11.60
N ASN A 561 0.61 -4.62 -12.72
CA ASN A 561 0.75 -6.04 -12.98
C ASN A 561 2.21 -6.38 -13.24
N THR A 562 2.71 -7.41 -12.58
CA THR A 562 4.07 -7.92 -12.74
C THR A 562 4.05 -9.41 -12.93
N ILE A 563 4.70 -9.88 -13.99
CA ILE A 563 4.91 -11.30 -14.26
C ILE A 563 6.42 -11.54 -14.24
N ASN A 564 6.85 -12.62 -13.62
CA ASN A 564 8.26 -13.00 -13.60
C ASN A 564 8.45 -14.49 -13.85
N ALA A 565 9.59 -14.82 -14.46
CA ALA A 565 10.05 -16.18 -14.64
C ALA A 565 11.52 -16.27 -14.16
N GLU A 566 11.83 -17.28 -13.37
CA GLU A 566 13.18 -17.57 -12.88
C GLU A 566 13.57 -18.98 -13.32
N TYR A 567 14.73 -19.10 -13.98
CA TYR A 567 15.28 -20.36 -14.43
C TYR A 567 16.70 -20.58 -13.89
N GLU A 568 16.90 -21.70 -13.24
CA GLU A 568 18.21 -22.14 -12.73
C GLU A 568 18.91 -23.03 -13.76
N PHE A 569 19.92 -22.48 -14.48
CA PHE A 569 20.65 -23.22 -15.51
C PHE A 569 21.49 -24.33 -14.92
N ILE A 570 22.34 -23.96 -13.97
CA ILE A 570 23.15 -24.82 -13.14
C ILE A 570 22.99 -24.38 -11.70
N LYS A 571 23.41 -25.20 -10.76
CA LYS A 571 23.35 -24.85 -9.35
C LYS A 571 23.89 -23.42 -9.11
N ASP A 572 23.12 -22.61 -8.41
CA ASP A 572 23.49 -21.25 -8.01
C ASP A 572 23.54 -20.19 -9.14
N LEU A 573 23.34 -20.57 -10.42
CA LEU A 573 23.25 -19.63 -11.55
C LEU A 573 21.81 -19.53 -12.04
N LYS A 574 21.18 -18.36 -11.82
CA LYS A 574 19.77 -18.11 -12.10
C LYS A 574 19.57 -16.91 -13.00
N LEU A 575 18.70 -17.06 -13.99
CA LEU A 575 18.18 -15.97 -14.79
C LEU A 575 16.75 -15.67 -14.34
N LYS A 576 16.50 -14.43 -13.96
CA LYS A 576 15.16 -13.91 -13.64
C LYS A 576 14.79 -12.85 -14.65
N SER A 577 13.66 -13.03 -15.33
CA SER A 577 13.04 -12.04 -16.21
C SER A 577 11.76 -11.52 -15.56
N ILE A 578 11.62 -10.21 -15.51
CA ILE A 578 10.48 -9.49 -14.87
C ILE A 578 9.88 -8.58 -15.92
N LEU A 579 8.61 -8.72 -16.21
CA LEU A 579 7.83 -7.82 -17.04
C LEU A 579 6.75 -7.17 -16.17
N SER A 580 6.73 -5.85 -16.12
CA SER A 580 5.75 -5.08 -15.35
C SER A 580 5.07 -4.04 -16.21
N TYR A 581 3.77 -3.90 -16.00
CA TYR A 581 2.93 -2.91 -16.65
C TYR A 581 2.10 -2.15 -15.60
N ASP A 582 2.38 -0.84 -15.48
CA ASP A 582 1.66 0.10 -14.63
C ASP A 582 0.80 0.99 -15.51
N TYR A 583 -0.51 0.81 -15.45
CA TYR A 583 -1.51 1.51 -16.23
C TYR A 583 -2.41 2.32 -15.29
N ASN A 584 -2.51 3.61 -15.53
CA ASN A 584 -3.33 4.52 -14.74
C ASN A 584 -4.16 5.41 -15.65
N ILE A 585 -5.46 5.48 -15.39
CA ILE A 585 -6.38 6.43 -16.01
C ILE A 585 -6.97 7.32 -14.91
N SER A 586 -6.85 8.62 -15.08
CA SER A 586 -7.49 9.64 -14.26
C SER A 586 -8.49 10.42 -15.08
N LYS A 587 -9.67 10.65 -14.52
CA LYS A 587 -10.77 11.41 -15.14
C LYS A 587 -11.24 12.45 -14.14
N GLY A 588 -10.99 13.71 -14.44
CA GLY A 588 -11.46 14.83 -13.65
C GLY A 588 -12.75 15.43 -14.18
N LYS A 589 -13.56 15.91 -13.27
CA LYS A 589 -14.73 16.72 -13.55
C LYS A 589 -14.80 17.88 -12.56
N GLU A 590 -14.83 19.11 -13.07
CA GLU A 590 -15.08 20.32 -12.28
C GLU A 590 -16.37 20.99 -12.76
N TRP A 591 -17.12 21.56 -11.80
CA TRP A 591 -18.28 22.38 -12.06
C TRP A 591 -18.23 23.64 -11.21
N LYS A 592 -18.41 24.80 -11.85
CA LYS A 592 -18.59 26.13 -11.24
C LYS A 592 -19.99 26.60 -11.55
N ASP A 593 -20.83 26.67 -10.51
CA ASP A 593 -22.24 26.98 -10.66
C ASP A 593 -22.45 28.50 -10.90
N SER A 594 -23.40 28.85 -11.76
CA SER A 594 -23.71 30.23 -12.09
C SER A 594 -24.23 31.08 -10.91
N ARG A 595 -24.64 30.44 -9.82
CA ARG A 595 -25.04 31.11 -8.58
C ARG A 595 -23.86 31.55 -7.73
N THR A 596 -22.70 30.97 -7.97
CA THR A 596 -21.46 31.30 -7.25
C THR A 596 -20.67 32.35 -8.00
N SER A 597 -19.83 33.08 -7.30
CA SER A 597 -19.00 34.11 -7.95
C SER A 597 -17.99 33.54 -8.96
N ASP A 598 -17.69 32.24 -8.87
CA ASP A 598 -16.77 31.56 -9.81
C ASP A 598 -17.47 31.29 -11.15
N GLY A 599 -18.77 31.00 -11.12
CA GLY A 599 -19.54 30.71 -12.33
C GLY A 599 -20.44 31.83 -12.82
N GLU A 600 -20.76 32.84 -12.00
CA GLU A 600 -21.70 33.91 -12.31
C GLU A 600 -21.33 34.64 -13.62
N LYS A 601 -20.08 35.06 -13.74
CA LYS A 601 -19.61 35.85 -14.88
C LYS A 601 -19.78 35.15 -16.22
N ASN A 602 -19.65 33.82 -16.20
CA ASN A 602 -19.66 32.97 -17.39
C ASN A 602 -20.94 32.13 -17.48
N ASN A 603 -21.95 32.41 -16.65
CA ASN A 603 -23.20 31.66 -16.57
C ASN A 603 -22.97 30.14 -16.40
N GLY A 604 -22.10 29.77 -15.44
CA GLY A 604 -21.64 28.42 -15.16
C GLY A 604 -20.43 28.00 -15.98
N GLY A 605 -19.59 27.12 -15.43
CA GLY A 605 -18.43 26.56 -16.09
C GLY A 605 -18.24 25.09 -15.77
N ALA A 606 -17.93 24.29 -16.77
CA ALA A 606 -17.62 22.87 -16.60
C ALA A 606 -16.28 22.53 -17.25
N GLU A 607 -15.44 21.82 -16.53
CA GLU A 607 -14.22 21.21 -17.03
C GLU A 607 -14.29 19.70 -16.96
N LYS A 608 -13.78 19.03 -17.99
CA LYS A 608 -13.47 17.62 -17.99
C LYS A 608 -12.05 17.41 -18.46
N ALA A 609 -11.31 16.61 -17.72
CA ALA A 609 -9.97 16.19 -18.10
C ALA A 609 -9.82 14.70 -18.07
N TYR A 610 -8.93 14.21 -18.90
CA TYR A 610 -8.56 12.80 -19.03
C TYR A 610 -7.05 12.70 -19.09
N SER A 611 -6.46 11.91 -18.25
CA SER A 611 -5.04 11.61 -18.25
C SER A 611 -4.82 10.10 -18.22
N GLU A 612 -4.09 9.60 -19.22
CA GLU A 612 -3.69 8.21 -19.30
C GLU A 612 -2.18 8.10 -19.13
N TYR A 613 -1.74 7.27 -18.22
CA TYR A 613 -0.34 7.03 -17.95
C TYR A 613 -0.02 5.54 -18.06
N ASN A 614 0.94 5.23 -18.92
CA ASN A 614 1.41 3.88 -19.21
C ASN A 614 2.90 3.76 -18.90
N LYS A 615 3.29 2.76 -18.11
CA LYS A 615 4.68 2.45 -17.85
C LYS A 615 4.95 0.96 -18.03
N LEU A 616 5.87 0.63 -18.91
CA LEU A 616 6.36 -0.73 -19.13
C LEU A 616 7.79 -0.83 -18.62
N VAL A 617 8.06 -1.78 -17.75
CA VAL A 617 9.40 -2.13 -17.29
C VAL A 617 9.67 -3.59 -17.63
N TRP A 618 10.79 -3.84 -18.33
CA TRP A 618 11.30 -5.19 -18.58
C TRP A 618 12.72 -5.29 -18.05
N SER A 619 12.92 -6.14 -17.04
CA SER A 619 14.19 -6.33 -16.35
C SER A 619 14.62 -7.78 -16.42
N ASN A 620 15.85 -8.04 -16.84
CA ASN A 620 16.47 -9.36 -16.92
C ASN A 620 17.70 -9.36 -16.03
N GLN A 621 17.81 -10.34 -15.15
CA GLN A 621 18.82 -10.41 -14.10
C GLN A 621 19.45 -11.80 -14.08
N LEU A 622 20.72 -11.90 -14.40
CA LEU A 622 21.50 -13.11 -14.22
C LEU A 622 22.27 -13.02 -12.90
N THR A 623 22.00 -13.93 -11.99
CA THR A 623 22.61 -13.98 -10.65
C THR A 623 23.38 -15.25 -10.46
N TYR A 624 24.59 -15.14 -9.88
CA TYR A 624 25.40 -16.27 -9.46
C TYR A 624 25.78 -16.12 -8.00
N LYS A 625 25.40 -17.10 -7.17
CA LYS A 625 25.68 -17.13 -5.73
C LYS A 625 26.42 -18.42 -5.39
N THR A 626 27.59 -18.32 -4.79
CA THR A 626 28.35 -19.51 -4.42
C THR A 626 29.11 -19.30 -3.14
N THR A 627 29.37 -20.42 -2.44
CA THR A 627 30.22 -20.47 -1.26
C THR A 627 31.43 -21.35 -1.56
N ILE A 628 32.62 -20.74 -1.55
CA ILE A 628 33.89 -21.42 -1.83
C ILE A 628 34.58 -21.73 -0.50
N GLN A 629 35.06 -22.93 -0.31
CA GLN A 629 35.75 -23.39 0.90
C GLN A 629 35.03 -23.10 2.23
N LYS A 630 33.68 -23.02 2.21
CA LYS A 630 32.78 -22.74 3.33
C LYS A 630 32.85 -21.32 3.91
N ASP A 631 33.95 -20.59 3.65
CA ASP A 631 34.22 -19.29 4.29
C ASP A 631 34.09 -18.08 3.34
N HIS A 632 34.13 -18.32 2.03
CA HIS A 632 34.09 -17.27 1.01
C HIS A 632 32.75 -17.30 0.29
N ASN A 633 31.88 -16.32 0.56
CA ASN A 633 30.60 -16.17 -0.13
C ASN A 633 30.69 -15.09 -1.22
N LEU A 634 30.27 -15.45 -2.42
CA LEU A 634 30.23 -14.57 -3.58
C LEU A 634 28.82 -14.47 -4.11
N ASP A 635 28.32 -13.22 -4.34
CA ASP A 635 27.04 -12.93 -4.96
C ASP A 635 27.28 -11.91 -6.10
N ALA A 636 27.18 -12.38 -7.33
CA ALA A 636 27.35 -11.58 -8.54
C ALA A 636 26.00 -11.44 -9.28
N LEU A 637 25.76 -10.26 -9.85
CA LEU A 637 24.59 -9.96 -10.65
C LEU A 637 24.99 -9.16 -11.89
N VAL A 638 24.44 -9.55 -13.04
CA VAL A 638 24.42 -8.75 -14.27
C VAL A 638 22.99 -8.58 -14.71
N GLY A 639 22.60 -7.36 -15.03
CA GLY A 639 21.23 -7.02 -15.39
C GLY A 639 21.12 -6.11 -16.60
N TYR A 640 19.98 -6.22 -17.28
CA TYR A 640 19.56 -5.38 -18.37
C TYR A 640 18.12 -4.96 -18.13
N GLU A 641 17.80 -3.66 -18.20
CA GLU A 641 16.48 -3.12 -17.93
C GLU A 641 16.06 -2.10 -18.98
N ILE A 642 14.81 -2.16 -19.40
CA ILE A 642 14.15 -1.15 -20.23
C ILE A 642 12.97 -0.58 -19.42
N ASP A 643 12.88 0.76 -19.36
CA ASP A 643 11.76 1.52 -18.80
C ASP A 643 11.17 2.40 -19.90
N SER A 644 9.90 2.23 -20.23
CA SER A 644 9.19 3.05 -21.23
C SER A 644 7.93 3.64 -20.59
N LYS A 645 7.83 4.98 -20.69
CA LYS A 645 6.71 5.75 -20.14
C LYS A 645 6.00 6.47 -21.26
N TYR A 646 4.69 6.50 -21.18
CA TYR A 646 3.81 7.26 -22.07
C TYR A 646 2.73 7.94 -21.23
N ASN A 647 2.49 9.20 -21.48
CA ASN A 647 1.40 9.96 -20.88
C ASN A 647 0.63 10.68 -21.98
N ASP A 648 -0.68 10.56 -21.95
CA ASP A 648 -1.62 11.21 -22.82
C ASP A 648 -2.62 12.02 -21.99
N PHE A 649 -2.84 13.27 -22.39
CA PHE A 649 -3.69 14.19 -21.66
C PHE A 649 -4.63 14.90 -22.62
N LEU A 650 -5.88 15.05 -22.21
CA LEU A 650 -6.91 15.82 -22.92
C LEU A 650 -7.80 16.52 -21.89
N SER A 651 -8.05 17.80 -22.05
CA SER A 651 -9.06 18.54 -21.28
C SER A 651 -9.91 19.41 -22.18
N GLY A 652 -11.10 19.76 -21.67
CA GLY A 652 -12.02 20.68 -22.29
C GLY A 652 -12.75 21.51 -21.24
N TYR A 653 -12.86 22.82 -21.48
CA TYR A 653 -13.60 23.75 -20.64
C TYR A 653 -14.68 24.47 -21.45
N ALA A 654 -15.90 24.45 -20.92
CA ALA A 654 -17.07 25.07 -21.53
C ALA A 654 -17.83 25.93 -20.53
N THR A 655 -18.46 26.98 -21.02
CA THR A 655 -19.23 27.96 -20.24
C THR A 655 -20.61 28.20 -20.85
N ASN A 656 -21.38 29.08 -20.24
CA ASN A 656 -22.70 29.53 -20.68
C ASN A 656 -23.71 28.39 -20.73
N PHE A 657 -24.09 27.91 -19.57
CA PHE A 657 -25.04 26.81 -19.39
C PHE A 657 -26.48 27.33 -19.21
N LEU A 658 -27.43 26.74 -19.92
CA LEU A 658 -28.86 27.07 -19.78
C LEU A 658 -29.41 26.67 -18.40
N THR A 659 -28.86 25.63 -17.78
CA THR A 659 -29.29 25.10 -16.50
C THR A 659 -28.13 24.36 -15.79
N PRO A 660 -28.00 24.50 -14.46
CA PRO A 660 -26.98 23.80 -13.70
C PRO A 660 -27.22 22.28 -13.61
N ILE A 661 -28.43 21.80 -13.92
CA ILE A 661 -28.78 20.37 -13.86
C ILE A 661 -27.99 19.56 -14.89
N LYS A 662 -27.69 20.17 -16.07
CA LYS A 662 -26.93 19.55 -17.15
C LYS A 662 -25.54 20.17 -17.25
N ASN A 663 -24.70 19.82 -16.30
CA ASN A 663 -23.37 20.40 -16.11
C ASN A 663 -22.25 19.57 -16.78
N ASP A 664 -22.49 19.00 -17.94
CA ASP A 664 -21.49 18.36 -18.78
C ASP A 664 -20.98 19.33 -19.84
N ILE A 665 -19.66 19.30 -20.18
CA ILE A 665 -19.04 20.20 -21.17
C ILE A 665 -19.81 20.26 -22.48
N ALA A 666 -20.46 19.16 -22.88
CA ALA A 666 -21.28 19.10 -24.10
C ALA A 666 -22.56 19.95 -24.04
N ASN A 667 -22.94 20.48 -22.87
CA ASN A 667 -24.15 21.30 -22.68
C ASN A 667 -23.83 22.79 -22.51
N GLY A 668 -22.55 23.16 -22.42
CA GLY A 668 -22.12 24.56 -22.47
C GLY A 668 -22.26 25.09 -23.91
N GLN A 669 -22.78 26.31 -24.03
CA GLN A 669 -22.93 26.94 -25.34
C GLN A 669 -21.60 27.49 -25.89
N THR A 670 -20.69 27.85 -24.99
CA THR A 670 -19.37 28.40 -25.35
C THR A 670 -18.29 27.42 -24.97
N LEU A 671 -17.53 26.96 -25.95
CA LEU A 671 -16.31 26.20 -25.74
C LEU A 671 -15.15 27.19 -25.55
N GLU A 672 -14.61 27.27 -24.34
CA GLU A 672 -13.54 28.21 -23.98
C GLU A 672 -12.15 27.66 -24.37
N SER A 673 -11.90 26.40 -24.10
CA SER A 673 -10.62 25.77 -24.42
C SER A 673 -10.72 24.28 -24.63
N ILE A 674 -9.87 23.75 -25.48
CA ILE A 674 -9.49 22.34 -25.57
C ILE A 674 -7.98 22.30 -25.48
N ASP A 675 -7.44 21.48 -24.59
CA ASP A 675 -6.00 21.27 -24.47
C ASP A 675 -5.68 19.78 -24.52
N GLY A 676 -4.50 19.44 -25.06
CA GLY A 676 -4.06 18.06 -25.17
C GLY A 676 -2.57 17.94 -25.40
N SER A 677 -2.00 16.88 -24.83
CA SER A 677 -0.58 16.60 -24.99
C SER A 677 -0.27 15.12 -24.87
N SER A 678 0.68 14.65 -25.67
CA SER A 678 1.22 13.30 -25.57
C SER A 678 2.71 13.37 -25.31
N LYS A 679 3.16 12.71 -24.23
CA LYS A 679 4.56 12.75 -23.79
C LYS A 679 5.11 11.33 -23.67
N ARG A 680 6.37 11.11 -24.11
CA ARG A 680 7.02 9.80 -24.01
C ARG A 680 8.45 9.94 -23.55
N SER A 681 8.87 9.01 -22.66
CA SER A 681 10.28 8.85 -22.31
C SER A 681 10.68 7.39 -22.25
N ARG A 682 11.95 7.10 -22.55
CA ARG A 682 12.53 5.76 -22.50
C ARG A 682 13.88 5.80 -21.82
N MET A 683 14.18 4.73 -21.09
CA MET A 683 15.48 4.53 -20.47
C MET A 683 15.92 3.09 -20.66
N VAL A 684 17.20 2.91 -20.92
CA VAL A 684 17.88 1.61 -21.02
C VAL A 684 18.99 1.58 -19.98
N SER A 685 19.12 0.48 -19.27
CA SER A 685 20.08 0.36 -18.17
C SER A 685 20.84 -0.95 -18.21
N TYR A 686 22.15 -0.89 -17.97
CA TYR A 686 23.03 -2.03 -17.71
C TYR A 686 23.46 -2.00 -16.26
N ILE A 687 23.37 -3.12 -15.57
CA ILE A 687 23.53 -3.22 -14.12
C ILE A 687 24.53 -4.32 -13.81
N THR A 688 25.47 -4.06 -12.93
CA THR A 688 26.41 -5.06 -12.42
C THR A 688 26.58 -4.87 -10.92
N ARG A 689 26.58 -5.96 -10.16
CA ARG A 689 26.85 -5.97 -8.73
C ARG A 689 27.72 -7.15 -8.37
N LEU A 690 28.67 -6.92 -7.49
CA LEU A 690 29.49 -7.96 -6.88
C LEU A 690 29.55 -7.74 -5.38
N ASN A 691 29.12 -8.73 -4.61
CA ASN A 691 29.28 -8.76 -3.17
C ASN A 691 30.14 -9.99 -2.80
N TYR A 692 31.03 -9.78 -1.87
CA TYR A 692 31.91 -10.80 -1.32
C TYR A 692 31.93 -10.68 0.19
N ASP A 693 31.83 -11.81 0.88
CA ASP A 693 32.10 -11.86 2.31
C ASP A 693 33.06 -13.01 2.67
N TYR A 694 33.83 -12.75 3.70
CA TYR A 694 34.74 -13.72 4.28
C TYR A 694 34.34 -14.04 5.71
N LYS A 695 33.97 -15.28 5.97
CA LYS A 695 33.58 -15.83 7.28
C LYS A 695 32.42 -15.07 7.95
N ASN A 696 31.57 -14.41 7.22
CA ASN A 696 30.55 -13.49 7.73
C ASN A 696 31.09 -12.38 8.65
N LYS A 697 32.40 -12.05 8.54
CA LYS A 697 33.11 -11.02 9.30
C LYS A 697 33.41 -9.78 8.46
N TYR A 698 33.95 -9.98 7.28
CA TYR A 698 34.38 -8.89 6.38
C TYR A 698 33.54 -8.92 5.13
N TYR A 699 32.92 -7.80 4.82
CA TYR A 699 32.04 -7.64 3.68
C TYR A 699 32.59 -6.57 2.75
N LEU A 700 32.62 -6.88 1.46
CA LEU A 700 32.95 -5.95 0.39
C LEU A 700 31.84 -5.99 -0.66
N GLY A 701 31.38 -4.84 -1.09
CA GLY A 701 30.36 -4.69 -2.13
C GLY A 701 30.80 -3.66 -3.16
N GLY A 702 30.50 -3.95 -4.42
CA GLY A 702 30.64 -3.01 -5.52
C GLY A 702 29.46 -3.09 -6.46
N SER A 703 29.04 -1.95 -7.00
CA SER A 703 28.02 -1.90 -8.03
C SER A 703 28.39 -0.90 -9.11
N TYR A 704 27.94 -1.17 -10.31
CA TYR A 704 28.05 -0.29 -11.45
C TYR A 704 26.76 -0.35 -12.26
N ARG A 705 26.24 0.81 -12.62
CA ARG A 705 25.06 0.94 -13.48
C ARG A 705 25.32 2.03 -14.52
N MET A 706 24.92 1.77 -15.73
CA MET A 706 24.93 2.72 -16.83
C MET A 706 23.50 2.92 -17.35
N ASP A 707 23.01 4.15 -17.29
CA ASP A 707 21.67 4.53 -17.73
C ASP A 707 21.75 5.41 -18.96
N GLY A 708 20.97 5.07 -20.01
CA GLY A 708 20.80 5.89 -21.20
C GLY A 708 19.35 6.40 -21.27
N SER A 709 19.16 7.72 -21.23
CA SER A 709 17.84 8.36 -21.20
C SER A 709 17.50 9.15 -22.45
N SER A 710 16.25 9.06 -22.91
CA SER A 710 15.73 9.87 -24.00
C SER A 710 15.47 11.34 -23.64
N ARG A 711 15.64 11.72 -22.37
CA ARG A 711 15.48 13.10 -21.88
C ARG A 711 16.69 13.98 -22.19
N LEU A 712 17.79 13.36 -22.65
CA LEU A 712 19.03 14.03 -22.94
C LEU A 712 19.45 13.80 -24.39
N HIS A 713 20.23 14.74 -24.93
CA HIS A 713 20.77 14.62 -26.28
C HIS A 713 21.62 13.35 -26.41
N ARG A 714 21.72 12.80 -27.63
CA ARG A 714 22.41 11.51 -27.88
C ARG A 714 23.85 11.47 -27.35
N ASP A 715 24.52 12.61 -27.29
CA ASP A 715 25.93 12.73 -26.89
C ASP A 715 26.06 12.67 -25.35
N ASN A 716 25.06 13.15 -24.61
CA ASN A 716 25.07 13.22 -23.14
C ASN A 716 24.06 12.27 -22.45
N ARG A 717 23.38 11.40 -23.24
CA ARG A 717 22.31 10.54 -22.70
C ARG A 717 22.75 9.46 -21.74
N TRP A 718 24.05 9.08 -21.74
CA TRP A 718 24.56 7.99 -20.93
C TRP A 718 25.21 8.52 -19.66
N GLY A 719 24.65 8.12 -18.50
CA GLY A 719 25.23 8.38 -17.19
C GLY A 719 25.77 7.10 -16.56
N SER A 720 26.91 7.21 -15.88
CA SER A 720 27.58 6.12 -15.17
C SER A 720 27.49 6.33 -13.68
N PHE A 721 26.94 5.35 -12.97
CA PHE A 721 26.68 5.39 -11.53
C PHE A 721 27.31 4.16 -10.88
N TRP A 722 28.04 4.36 -9.80
CA TRP A 722 28.78 3.28 -9.16
C TRP A 722 28.83 3.45 -7.65
N SER A 723 29.06 2.37 -6.94
CA SER A 723 29.35 2.42 -5.51
C SER A 723 30.31 1.35 -5.07
N VAL A 724 31.00 1.65 -3.98
CA VAL A 724 31.84 0.69 -3.23
C VAL A 724 31.41 0.76 -1.77
N SER A 725 31.31 -0.37 -1.12
CA SER A 725 30.96 -0.47 0.30
C SER A 725 31.78 -1.55 0.99
N GLY A 726 32.03 -1.35 2.28
CA GLY A 726 32.68 -2.33 3.13
C GLY A 726 32.05 -2.35 4.51
N ALA A 727 32.04 -3.53 5.14
CA ALA A 727 31.65 -3.64 6.53
C ALA A 727 32.53 -4.68 7.25
N TRP A 728 32.78 -4.41 8.54
CA TRP A 728 33.54 -5.27 9.43
C TRP A 728 32.70 -5.53 10.68
N ARG A 729 32.33 -6.80 10.86
CA ARG A 729 31.67 -7.28 12.08
C ARG A 729 32.71 -7.55 13.14
N ILE A 730 33.05 -6.52 13.88
CA ILE A 730 34.10 -6.57 14.92
C ILE A 730 33.72 -7.58 16.00
N ILE A 731 32.39 -7.73 16.28
CA ILE A 731 31.91 -8.66 17.30
C ILE A 731 32.29 -10.13 17.01
N GLU A 732 32.48 -10.50 15.75
CA GLU A 732 32.83 -11.86 15.32
C GLU A 732 34.34 -12.18 15.48
N GLU A 733 35.13 -11.21 15.92
CA GLU A 733 36.55 -11.43 16.14
C GLU A 733 36.80 -12.17 17.44
N ASP A 734 37.86 -12.98 17.46
CA ASP A 734 38.22 -13.80 18.61
C ASP A 734 38.51 -12.97 19.86
N PHE A 735 39.06 -11.78 19.71
CA PHE A 735 39.33 -10.85 20.82
C PHE A 735 38.05 -10.25 21.43
N MET A 736 36.91 -10.31 20.74
CA MET A 736 35.62 -9.82 21.23
C MET A 736 34.82 -10.90 21.98
N LYS A 737 35.18 -12.16 21.95
CA LYS A 737 34.47 -13.25 22.65
C LYS A 737 34.23 -12.99 24.13
N PRO A 738 35.16 -12.37 24.92
CA PRO A 738 34.91 -12.07 26.31
C PRO A 738 33.77 -11.05 26.53
N THR A 739 33.49 -10.18 25.55
CA THR A 739 32.46 -9.13 25.64
C THR A 739 31.08 -9.59 25.26
N SER A 740 30.91 -10.78 24.66
CA SER A 740 29.67 -11.31 24.10
C SER A 740 28.50 -11.41 25.09
N LYS A 741 28.76 -11.37 26.39
CA LYS A 741 27.72 -11.37 27.44
C LYS A 741 26.93 -10.06 27.52
N TRP A 742 27.54 -8.94 27.17
CA TRP A 742 26.89 -7.61 27.25
C TRP A 742 26.88 -6.87 25.91
N LEU A 743 27.89 -7.06 25.03
CA LEU A 743 27.96 -6.50 23.70
C LEU A 743 27.62 -7.61 22.69
N THR A 744 26.48 -7.49 22.07
CA THR A 744 25.88 -8.54 21.21
C THR A 744 26.03 -8.25 19.73
N ASP A 745 26.23 -7.00 19.36
CA ASP A 745 26.62 -6.59 17.99
C ASP A 745 27.60 -5.41 18.06
N LEU A 746 28.59 -5.42 17.19
CA LEU A 746 29.49 -4.31 16.93
C LEU A 746 29.95 -4.42 15.48
N LYS A 747 29.51 -3.46 14.65
CA LYS A 747 29.80 -3.47 13.21
C LYS A 747 30.15 -2.06 12.74
N LEU A 748 31.29 -1.95 12.09
CA LEU A 748 31.70 -0.75 11.36
C LEU A 748 31.37 -0.94 9.88
N ARG A 749 30.81 0.09 9.25
CA ARG A 749 30.48 0.09 7.83
C ARG A 749 30.79 1.42 7.19
N ALA A 750 31.20 1.38 5.93
CA ALA A 750 31.43 2.56 5.11
C ALA A 750 30.98 2.31 3.68
N SER A 751 30.41 3.33 3.06
CA SER A 751 30.06 3.30 1.65
C SER A 751 30.33 4.63 0.97
N TYR A 752 30.77 4.57 -0.27
CA TYR A 752 30.91 5.72 -1.13
C TYR A 752 30.36 5.41 -2.50
N GLY A 753 29.63 6.36 -3.10
CA GLY A 753 29.05 6.09 -4.41
C GLY A 753 28.45 7.33 -5.06
N VAL A 754 28.08 7.14 -6.31
CA VAL A 754 27.60 8.17 -7.21
C VAL A 754 26.25 7.77 -7.76
N ASN A 755 25.27 8.66 -7.60
CA ASN A 755 23.95 8.54 -8.21
C ASN A 755 23.66 9.73 -9.11
N GLY A 756 22.74 9.61 -10.04
CA GLY A 756 22.32 10.71 -10.91
C GLY A 756 20.90 11.18 -10.69
N THR A 757 20.58 12.35 -11.19
CA THR A 757 19.22 12.86 -11.32
C THR A 757 18.99 13.31 -12.75
N LEU A 758 17.80 13.06 -13.29
CA LEU A 758 17.38 13.48 -14.62
C LEU A 758 16.68 14.83 -14.56
N PRO A 759 16.78 15.65 -15.63
CA PRO A 759 15.93 16.82 -15.78
C PRO A 759 14.46 16.45 -15.63
N SER A 760 13.67 17.35 -15.03
CA SER A 760 12.22 17.14 -14.90
C SER A 760 11.56 17.13 -16.28
N ASP A 761 11.99 17.99 -17.18
CA ASP A 761 11.48 18.08 -18.52
C ASP A 761 11.90 16.90 -19.39
N LEU A 762 10.96 16.37 -20.17
CA LEU A 762 11.22 15.24 -21.05
C LEU A 762 11.97 15.64 -22.32
N TYR A 763 11.89 16.90 -22.71
CA TYR A 763 12.40 17.45 -23.97
C TYR A 763 13.28 18.69 -23.74
N GLY A 764 13.81 18.88 -22.52
CA GLY A 764 14.59 20.08 -22.13
C GLY A 764 15.81 20.36 -22.98
N TYR A 765 16.33 19.36 -23.72
CA TYR A 765 17.45 19.57 -24.65
C TYR A 765 17.05 20.00 -26.06
N MET A 766 15.75 19.92 -26.41
CA MET A 766 15.26 20.23 -27.75
C MET A 766 14.90 21.72 -27.89
N GLY A 767 15.11 22.28 -29.07
CA GLY A 767 14.47 23.53 -29.49
C GLY A 767 12.99 23.25 -29.80
N LEU A 768 12.09 23.90 -29.07
CA LEU A 768 10.64 23.70 -29.23
C LEU A 768 9.98 24.95 -29.79
N THR A 769 8.91 24.73 -30.54
CA THR A 769 8.03 25.77 -31.06
C THR A 769 6.61 25.54 -30.58
N SER A 770 5.87 26.60 -30.34
CA SER A 770 4.45 26.58 -30.03
C SER A 770 3.65 27.31 -31.12
N LEU A 771 2.44 26.79 -31.36
CA LEU A 771 1.42 27.48 -32.18
C LEU A 771 0.65 28.42 -31.26
N SER A 772 1.24 29.51 -30.86
CA SER A 772 0.56 30.49 -29.99
C SER A 772 0.71 31.90 -30.59
N GLY A 773 -0.39 32.60 -30.69
CA GLY A 773 -0.48 33.87 -31.31
C GLY A 773 -0.94 33.79 -32.76
N GLY A 774 -1.40 34.89 -33.28
CA GLY A 774 -1.79 35.06 -34.67
C GLY A 774 -1.10 36.28 -35.25
N TYR A 775 -0.66 36.18 -36.47
CA TYR A 775 -0.25 37.34 -37.28
C TYR A 775 -1.30 37.53 -38.37
N MET A 776 -2.04 38.65 -38.31
CA MET A 776 -3.16 38.94 -39.22
C MET A 776 -4.15 37.75 -39.32
N GLU A 777 -4.63 37.26 -38.17
CA GLU A 777 -5.58 36.11 -38.04
C GLU A 777 -5.05 34.75 -38.52
N ASN A 778 -3.78 34.65 -38.93
CA ASN A 778 -3.17 33.38 -39.26
C ASN A 778 -2.39 32.81 -38.07
N PRO A 779 -2.43 31.50 -37.84
CA PRO A 779 -1.62 30.85 -36.80
C PRO A 779 -0.13 31.13 -37.01
N ALA A 780 0.57 31.50 -35.95
CA ALA A 780 2.01 31.77 -35.99
C ALA A 780 2.79 30.72 -35.16
N LEU A 781 3.94 30.33 -35.69
CA LEU A 781 4.91 29.50 -34.97
C LEU A 781 5.86 30.41 -34.19
N ILE A 782 5.88 30.23 -32.88
CA ILE A 782 6.77 30.96 -31.98
C ILE A 782 7.71 29.97 -31.32
N GLN A 783 9.01 30.33 -31.25
CA GLN A 783 9.97 29.54 -30.49
C GLN A 783 9.62 29.59 -28.98
N SER A 784 9.30 28.46 -28.37
CA SER A 784 8.94 28.36 -26.97
C SER A 784 10.09 27.88 -26.08
N GLN A 785 11.11 27.25 -26.67
CA GLN A 785 12.29 26.75 -25.97
C GLN A 785 13.50 26.76 -26.89
N ILE A 786 14.65 27.20 -26.37
CA ILE A 786 15.94 27.14 -27.05
C ILE A 786 16.56 25.77 -26.91
N GLU A 787 17.20 25.27 -27.96
CA GLU A 787 17.95 24.02 -27.93
C GLU A 787 19.13 24.09 -26.96
N ASN A 788 19.25 23.07 -26.06
CA ASN A 788 20.42 22.92 -25.18
C ASN A 788 20.94 21.47 -25.29
N ARG A 789 21.90 21.26 -26.20
CA ARG A 789 22.50 19.94 -26.43
C ARG A 789 23.44 19.51 -25.32
N ASP A 790 23.93 20.47 -24.54
CA ASP A 790 24.90 20.25 -23.46
C ASP A 790 24.22 19.87 -22.15
N LEU A 791 22.88 19.83 -22.12
CA LEU A 791 22.13 19.40 -20.97
C LEU A 791 22.55 17.96 -20.58
N GLU A 792 22.99 17.79 -19.32
CA GLU A 792 23.50 16.52 -18.80
C GLU A 792 22.86 16.13 -17.46
N TRP A 793 23.34 15.04 -16.88
CA TRP A 793 22.89 14.51 -15.61
C TRP A 793 23.39 15.35 -14.44
N GLU A 794 22.51 15.65 -13.46
CA GLU A 794 23.02 15.98 -12.12
C GLU A 794 23.68 14.77 -11.50
N THR A 795 24.80 14.97 -10.83
CA THR A 795 25.59 13.90 -10.23
C THR A 795 25.76 14.10 -8.75
N ASN A 796 25.30 13.14 -7.94
CA ASN A 796 25.33 13.16 -6.49
C ASN A 796 26.39 12.21 -5.95
N TYR A 797 27.39 12.74 -5.27
CA TYR A 797 28.45 12.00 -4.58
C TYR A 797 28.07 11.83 -3.11
N ASN A 798 27.97 10.61 -2.65
CA ASN A 798 27.53 10.30 -1.29
C ASN A 798 28.57 9.48 -0.54
N LEU A 799 28.99 9.96 0.64
CA LEU A 799 29.78 9.21 1.62
C LEU A 799 28.88 8.87 2.81
N ASN A 800 28.96 7.64 3.27
CA ASN A 800 28.27 7.22 4.50
C ASN A 800 29.20 6.35 5.32
N ILE A 801 29.34 6.65 6.63
CA ILE A 801 30.08 5.87 7.63
C ILE A 801 29.13 5.57 8.76
N GLY A 802 29.02 4.30 9.16
CA GLY A 802 28.09 3.88 10.20
C GLY A 802 28.74 2.94 11.20
N LEU A 803 28.31 3.03 12.43
CA LEU A 803 28.71 2.16 13.52
C LEU A 803 27.45 1.65 14.22
N ASP A 804 27.25 0.33 14.17
CA ASP A 804 26.10 -0.34 14.77
C ASP A 804 26.54 -1.04 16.04
N PHE A 805 25.77 -0.89 17.14
CA PHE A 805 26.03 -1.52 18.45
C PHE A 805 24.77 -2.25 18.94
N GLY A 806 24.97 -3.43 19.51
CA GLY A 806 23.93 -4.16 20.21
C GLY A 806 24.35 -4.45 21.66
N PHE A 807 23.50 -4.18 22.63
CA PHE A 807 23.73 -4.49 24.02
C PHE A 807 22.65 -5.41 24.58
N PHE A 808 23.07 -6.48 25.27
CA PHE A 808 22.19 -7.41 26.00
C PHE A 808 21.03 -8.02 25.16
N ASN A 809 21.14 -8.08 23.83
CA ASN A 809 20.07 -8.44 22.88
C ASN A 809 18.78 -7.60 23.02
N ARG A 810 18.84 -6.43 23.63
CA ARG A 810 17.67 -5.56 23.92
C ARG A 810 17.82 -4.14 23.42
N LEU A 811 19.03 -3.63 23.35
CA LEU A 811 19.31 -2.26 22.94
C LEU A 811 20.14 -2.29 21.68
N ASN A 812 19.66 -1.62 20.65
CA ASN A 812 20.38 -1.46 19.38
C ASN A 812 20.55 0.02 19.10
N PHE A 813 21.77 0.44 18.83
CA PHE A 813 22.12 1.81 18.46
C PHE A 813 22.81 1.81 17.11
N THR A 814 22.51 2.81 16.30
CA THR A 814 23.18 3.09 15.04
C THR A 814 23.63 4.54 15.03
N LEU A 815 24.91 4.77 14.85
CA LEU A 815 25.49 6.10 14.64
C LEU A 815 25.93 6.20 13.18
N GLU A 816 25.45 7.24 12.47
CA GLU A 816 25.76 7.47 11.08
C GLU A 816 26.30 8.89 10.86
N TYR A 817 27.39 8.97 10.09
CA TYR A 817 27.87 10.20 9.48
C TYR A 817 27.70 10.10 7.97
N TYR A 818 27.09 11.09 7.37
CA TYR A 818 26.92 11.13 5.91
C TYR A 818 27.16 12.53 5.36
N THR A 819 27.63 12.58 4.12
CA THR A 819 27.75 13.81 3.35
C THR A 819 27.31 13.55 1.91
N ARG A 820 26.68 14.55 1.30
CA ARG A 820 26.27 14.56 -0.09
C ARG A 820 26.78 15.82 -0.77
N THR A 821 27.36 15.65 -1.95
CA THR A 821 27.76 16.75 -2.81
C THR A 821 27.14 16.56 -4.17
N THR A 822 26.36 17.54 -4.64
CA THR A 822 25.74 17.54 -5.98
C THR A 822 26.57 18.40 -6.90
N LYS A 823 26.86 17.87 -8.08
CA LYS A 823 27.49 18.59 -9.20
C LYS A 823 26.55 18.66 -10.38
N ASN A 824 26.80 19.62 -11.28
CA ASN A 824 25.99 19.86 -12.49
C ASN A 824 24.51 20.05 -12.14
N LEU A 825 24.25 20.93 -11.17
CA LEU A 825 22.89 21.25 -10.73
C LEU A 825 22.08 21.87 -11.88
N LEU A 826 20.90 21.32 -12.09
CA LEU A 826 19.93 21.83 -13.04
C LEU A 826 19.21 23.03 -12.44
N MET A 827 19.28 24.16 -13.11
CA MET A 827 18.65 25.39 -12.66
C MET A 827 18.15 26.20 -13.88
N ASP A 828 16.92 26.69 -13.78
CA ASP A 828 16.40 27.64 -14.77
C ASP A 828 17.09 28.96 -14.55
N CYS A 829 17.78 29.44 -15.59
CA CYS A 829 18.50 30.71 -15.56
C CYS A 829 17.76 31.73 -16.44
N PRO A 830 17.15 32.77 -15.85
CA PRO A 830 16.59 33.85 -16.66
C PRO A 830 17.69 34.60 -17.37
N VAL A 831 17.58 34.68 -18.69
CA VAL A 831 18.53 35.45 -19.51
C VAL A 831 17.99 36.85 -19.73
N SER A 832 18.87 37.84 -19.54
CA SER A 832 18.54 39.25 -19.81
C SER A 832 18.22 39.45 -21.29
N VAL A 833 17.04 39.95 -21.58
CA VAL A 833 16.61 40.29 -22.93
C VAL A 833 17.02 41.75 -23.21
N SER A 834 17.86 41.96 -24.21
CA SER A 834 18.16 43.30 -24.73
C SER A 834 16.98 43.77 -25.58
N TYR A 835 16.27 44.78 -25.11
CA TYR A 835 15.19 45.41 -25.87
C TYR A 835 15.72 46.29 -26.99
N THR A 836 16.08 45.69 -28.08
CA THR A 836 16.13 46.40 -29.36
C THR A 836 15.27 45.66 -30.36
N HIS A 837 14.02 46.08 -30.46
CA HIS A 837 13.06 45.66 -31.48
C HIS A 837 12.74 44.18 -31.57
N LEU A 838 11.60 43.75 -30.98
CA LEU A 838 10.96 42.43 -31.17
C LEU A 838 11.86 41.23 -30.79
N THR A 839 12.37 41.20 -29.57
CA THR A 839 13.06 40.01 -29.04
C THR A 839 12.23 39.29 -28.02
N LEU A 840 11.98 38.03 -28.29
CA LEU A 840 11.39 37.09 -27.38
C LEU A 840 12.31 36.85 -26.16
N PRO A 841 11.77 36.66 -24.96
CA PRO A 841 12.57 36.31 -23.80
C PRO A 841 13.26 34.96 -24.04
N THR A 842 14.56 34.94 -23.92
CA THR A 842 15.37 33.72 -23.99
C THR A 842 15.61 33.22 -22.57
N ILE A 843 15.19 32.01 -22.31
CA ILE A 843 15.51 31.31 -21.08
C ILE A 843 16.63 30.32 -21.39
N TYR A 844 17.78 30.45 -20.72
CA TYR A 844 18.83 29.43 -20.74
C TYR A 844 18.77 28.64 -19.47
N SER A 845 18.84 27.30 -19.59
CA SER A 845 19.21 26.45 -18.46
C SER A 845 20.74 26.31 -18.45
N VAL A 846 21.35 26.64 -17.34
CA VAL A 846 22.81 26.56 -17.14
C VAL A 846 23.13 25.30 -16.31
#